data_da8f92067ff987ba8cf1aa7cb0fdc233
#
_entry.id   da8f92067ff987ba8cf1aa7cb0fdc233
#
_cell.length_a   1.000
_cell.length_b   1.000
_cell.length_c   1.000
_cell.angle_alpha   90.00
_cell.angle_beta   90.00
_cell.angle_gamma   90.00
#
_symmetry.space_group_name_H-M   'P 1'
#
loop_
_entity.id
_entity.type
_entity.pdbx_description
1 polymer ?
#
loop_
_entity_poly.entity_id
_entity_poly.type
_entity_poly.pdbx_seq_one_letter_code
_entity_poly.pdbx_strand_id
1 'polypeptide(L)'
;MTEALAAFRRGDLNRARALTLAELEARAEGGADAEHLAGLIDCRLGDLASGVQHLQAALAAAPANPAYRVMLARALLDAGRPQEALDHAVAPRETSAAAIALWHVRAEAAQAVGDFAAAAAAWKVTCAARPGDWRCYAARGDVLTQTEDWAAAADAFHQAFELKPDEHALRRKFAAALARAGRFQDSAEQLALWADNSPDDPAVRISLARLLADLGRFEESVAQINRAAALTGATPFAESGEGLIQIAAATGDVDVQLLKELARLLERINRTEALRRLLNDAEARGVGRDRLGFAAAALALRDGDAAAARHLLLAQNPAEDPVRWHALMTRIADQLGDSETAFASAEAMNRSSYDYHRWRERSTTYLEWVRGLAPPMTEEWASGLGSAPPDGRRDPCFLAGFPRSGTTLLDTFLLGHPDVAVLEEVPVLNEAVKLLGAMAGLPQRSVEELEQARQAYFSELDRHLDPAFAGLVIDKMPLNMLALPYIRCLFPNAPVIVAQRHPCDAVLSCFLQGFAPNDAMACFLDLQDSANFYDAAMTVFCTARDMLPLRIHTLVYEDLVAAPEQALRPLIDFVGLEWDRDLLDHRSTAVARGAIGTPSYDQVAQALSKAPIGRWQRYEAQLASVLPTLLPWAQRLGY
;
A
#
# COMPACT_ATOMS: atom_id res chain seq x y z
N MET A 1 35.67 46.07 -24.54
CA MET A 1 35.21 44.65 -24.39
C MET A 1 36.31 43.67 -23.97
N THR A 2 37.46 43.55 -24.69
CA THR A 2 38.49 42.52 -24.38
C THR A 2 39.06 42.64 -22.97
N GLU A 3 39.35 43.89 -22.51
CA GLU A 3 39.87 44.13 -21.16
C GLU A 3 38.81 43.89 -20.06
N ALA A 4 37.55 44.26 -20.31
CA ALA A 4 36.42 43.99 -19.42
C ALA A 4 36.22 42.49 -19.22
N LEU A 5 36.24 41.71 -20.32
CA LEU A 5 36.13 40.26 -20.27
C LEU A 5 37.32 39.61 -19.55
N ALA A 6 38.54 40.13 -19.73
CA ALA A 6 39.71 39.65 -19.00
C ALA A 6 39.62 39.95 -17.50
N ALA A 7 39.12 41.14 -17.09
CA ALA A 7 38.84 41.45 -15.67
C ALA A 7 37.76 40.53 -15.07
N PHE A 8 36.69 40.29 -15.79
CA PHE A 8 35.61 39.36 -15.39
C PHE A 8 36.12 37.94 -15.15
N ARG A 9 36.96 37.42 -16.08
CA ARG A 9 37.57 36.07 -15.97
C ARG A 9 38.50 35.93 -14.76
N ARG A 10 39.18 37.04 -14.36
CA ARG A 10 40.02 37.07 -13.15
C ARG A 10 39.25 37.27 -11.86
N GLY A 11 37.94 37.49 -11.92
CA GLY A 11 37.08 37.74 -10.74
C GLY A 11 37.12 39.18 -10.24
N ASP A 12 37.78 40.12 -10.96
CA ASP A 12 37.76 41.53 -10.64
C ASP A 12 36.46 42.18 -11.16
N LEU A 13 35.38 41.88 -10.44
CA LEU A 13 34.02 42.23 -10.88
C LEU A 13 33.81 43.76 -10.94
N ASN A 14 34.35 44.52 -9.98
CA ASN A 14 34.17 45.99 -9.94
C ASN A 14 34.89 46.65 -11.12
N ARG A 15 36.10 46.23 -11.44
CA ARG A 15 36.82 46.72 -12.61
C ARG A 15 36.16 46.31 -13.93
N ALA A 16 35.68 45.05 -13.99
CA ALA A 16 34.93 44.57 -15.13
C ALA A 16 33.67 45.40 -15.37
N ARG A 17 32.92 45.72 -14.30
CA ARG A 17 31.73 46.59 -14.35
C ARG A 17 32.05 47.97 -14.90
N ALA A 18 33.05 48.64 -14.33
CA ALA A 18 33.45 49.99 -14.77
C ALA A 18 33.84 50.03 -16.26
N LEU A 19 34.62 49.05 -16.71
CA LEU A 19 35.05 48.94 -18.12
C LEU A 19 33.87 48.63 -19.06
N THR A 20 32.91 47.78 -18.60
CA THR A 20 31.75 47.41 -19.41
C THR A 20 30.77 48.54 -19.54
N LEU A 21 30.51 49.28 -18.46
CA LEU A 21 29.64 50.46 -18.48
C LEU A 21 30.21 51.62 -19.33
N ALA A 22 31.54 51.87 -19.25
CA ALA A 22 32.22 52.83 -20.12
C ALA A 22 32.12 52.46 -21.61
N GLU A 23 32.15 51.14 -21.92
CA GLU A 23 31.95 50.66 -23.28
C GLU A 23 30.52 50.88 -23.77
N LEU A 24 29.51 50.69 -22.88
CA LEU A 24 28.12 50.92 -23.20
C LEU A 24 27.81 52.43 -23.41
N GLU A 25 28.41 53.30 -22.60
CA GLU A 25 28.29 54.75 -22.75
C GLU A 25 28.96 55.28 -24.04
N ALA A 26 30.07 54.66 -24.46
CA ALA A 26 30.80 55.09 -25.65
C ALA A 26 30.15 54.68 -26.99
N ARG A 27 29.19 53.77 -26.96
CA ARG A 27 28.47 53.27 -28.16
C ARG A 27 27.06 53.83 -28.16
N ALA A 28 26.66 54.58 -29.20
CA ALA A 28 25.33 55.14 -29.38
C ALA A 28 24.23 54.03 -29.51
N GLU A 29 24.60 52.82 -29.90
CA GLU A 29 23.78 51.59 -29.83
C GLU A 29 24.56 50.55 -29.03
N GLY A 30 24.10 50.23 -27.83
CA GLY A 30 24.69 49.23 -26.93
C GLY A 30 24.86 47.90 -27.65
N GLY A 31 26.07 47.39 -27.70
CA GLY A 31 26.34 46.09 -28.32
C GLY A 31 25.77 44.97 -27.43
N ALA A 32 25.04 44.02 -28.00
CA ALA A 32 24.41 42.89 -27.28
C ALA A 32 25.36 42.15 -26.32
N ASP A 33 26.64 41.99 -26.75
CA ASP A 33 27.69 41.34 -25.94
C ASP A 33 28.10 42.18 -24.71
N ALA A 34 28.07 43.53 -24.82
CA ALA A 34 28.39 44.42 -23.70
C ALA A 34 27.26 44.43 -22.68
N GLU A 35 26.01 44.49 -23.12
CA GLU A 35 24.84 44.36 -22.29
C GLU A 35 24.80 42.99 -21.57
N HIS A 36 25.10 41.93 -22.30
CA HIS A 36 25.18 40.58 -21.72
C HIS A 36 26.26 40.47 -20.64
N LEU A 37 27.46 41.03 -20.89
CA LEU A 37 28.56 41.01 -19.92
C LEU A 37 28.22 41.87 -18.69
N ALA A 38 27.61 43.06 -18.86
CA ALA A 38 27.14 43.89 -17.76
C ALA A 38 26.14 43.15 -16.89
N GLY A 39 25.15 42.51 -17.49
CA GLY A 39 24.16 41.70 -16.79
C GLY A 39 24.76 40.54 -15.98
N LEU A 40 25.74 39.82 -16.55
CA LEU A 40 26.45 38.76 -15.82
C LEU A 40 27.26 39.29 -14.64
N ILE A 41 27.90 40.45 -14.79
CA ILE A 41 28.67 41.09 -13.72
C ILE A 41 27.76 41.52 -12.60
N ASP A 42 26.64 42.20 -12.91
CA ASP A 42 25.69 42.70 -11.92
C ASP A 42 25.03 41.57 -11.14
N CYS A 43 24.62 40.48 -11.82
CA CYS A 43 24.13 39.27 -11.15
C CYS A 43 25.18 38.67 -10.19
N ARG A 44 26.44 38.61 -10.57
CA ARG A 44 27.52 38.12 -9.68
C ARG A 44 27.84 39.05 -8.52
N LEU A 45 27.59 40.34 -8.66
CA LEU A 45 27.72 41.33 -7.59
C LEU A 45 26.50 41.37 -6.66
N GLY A 46 25.43 40.60 -6.97
CA GLY A 46 24.20 40.56 -6.21
C GLY A 46 23.17 41.59 -6.61
N ASP A 47 23.46 42.46 -7.59
CA ASP A 47 22.51 43.42 -8.14
C ASP A 47 21.66 42.77 -9.23
N LEU A 48 20.75 41.86 -8.79
CA LEU A 48 19.91 41.12 -9.70
C LEU A 48 18.96 42.00 -10.52
N ALA A 49 18.55 43.17 -9.98
CA ALA A 49 17.65 44.07 -10.68
C ALA A 49 18.34 44.71 -11.92
N SER A 50 19.53 45.26 -11.75
CA SER A 50 20.35 45.81 -12.86
C SER A 50 20.75 44.70 -13.80
N GLY A 51 21.13 43.53 -13.25
CA GLY A 51 21.50 42.35 -14.05
C GLY A 51 20.41 41.91 -15.01
N VAL A 52 19.18 41.82 -14.55
CA VAL A 52 18.00 41.48 -15.38
C VAL A 52 17.77 42.56 -16.47
N GLN A 53 17.87 43.84 -16.14
CA GLN A 53 17.70 44.91 -17.14
C GLN A 53 18.71 44.82 -18.28
N HIS A 54 20.00 44.66 -17.96
CA HIS A 54 21.05 44.49 -18.96
C HIS A 54 20.86 43.20 -19.79
N LEU A 55 20.49 42.07 -19.19
CA LEU A 55 20.22 40.84 -19.92
C LEU A 55 18.97 40.95 -20.83
N GLN A 56 17.95 41.71 -20.43
CA GLN A 56 16.81 42.03 -21.29
C GLN A 56 17.24 42.86 -22.50
N ALA A 57 18.09 43.87 -22.30
CA ALA A 57 18.62 44.69 -23.37
C ALA A 57 19.49 43.85 -24.34
N ALA A 58 20.32 42.94 -23.81
CA ALA A 58 21.12 42.02 -24.63
C ALA A 58 20.23 41.11 -25.50
N LEU A 59 19.15 40.53 -24.90
CA LEU A 59 18.24 39.67 -25.64
C LEU A 59 17.42 40.47 -26.67
N ALA A 60 17.01 41.71 -26.35
CA ALA A 60 16.31 42.59 -27.29
C ALA A 60 17.19 42.92 -28.51
N ALA A 61 18.48 43.17 -28.30
CA ALA A 61 19.44 43.44 -29.36
C ALA A 61 19.79 42.21 -30.22
N ALA A 62 19.70 40.99 -29.63
CA ALA A 62 19.98 39.72 -30.35
C ALA A 62 18.95 38.63 -29.94
N PRO A 63 17.69 38.70 -30.39
CA PRO A 63 16.61 37.79 -29.96
C PRO A 63 16.82 36.32 -30.28
N ALA A 64 17.66 36.04 -31.31
CA ALA A 64 17.96 34.69 -31.75
C ALA A 64 19.10 34.03 -30.96
N ASN A 65 19.77 34.75 -30.05
CA ASN A 65 20.87 34.21 -29.29
C ASN A 65 20.38 33.35 -28.11
N PRO A 66 20.54 32.04 -28.13
CA PRO A 66 20.02 31.17 -27.08
C PRO A 66 20.76 31.35 -25.73
N ALA A 67 22.05 31.75 -25.76
CA ALA A 67 22.82 31.96 -24.52
C ALA A 67 22.30 33.16 -23.72
N TYR A 68 21.89 34.25 -24.37
CA TYR A 68 21.30 35.40 -23.69
C TYR A 68 19.97 35.07 -23.06
N ARG A 69 19.17 34.27 -23.75
CA ARG A 69 17.87 33.80 -23.21
C ARG A 69 18.04 32.93 -21.97
N VAL A 70 19.05 32.02 -21.99
CA VAL A 70 19.36 31.18 -20.82
C VAL A 70 19.77 32.04 -19.63
N MET A 71 20.66 33.05 -19.86
CA MET A 71 21.14 33.89 -18.76
C MET A 71 20.05 34.78 -18.20
N LEU A 72 19.17 35.33 -19.03
CA LEU A 72 18.04 36.13 -18.61
C LEU A 72 17.06 35.28 -17.78
N ALA A 73 16.69 34.10 -18.27
CA ALA A 73 15.78 33.21 -17.56
C ALA A 73 16.37 32.78 -16.20
N ARG A 74 17.69 32.50 -16.13
CA ARG A 74 18.38 32.21 -14.87
C ARG A 74 18.35 33.40 -13.91
N ALA A 75 18.71 34.61 -14.39
CA ALA A 75 18.73 35.81 -13.57
C ALA A 75 17.33 36.17 -13.03
N LEU A 76 16.28 35.96 -13.82
CA LEU A 76 14.88 36.14 -13.39
C LEU A 76 14.50 35.14 -12.28
N LEU A 77 14.92 33.88 -12.42
CA LEU A 77 14.67 32.87 -11.40
C LEU A 77 15.39 33.22 -10.09
N ASP A 78 16.68 33.59 -10.19
CA ASP A 78 17.49 34.00 -9.04
C ASP A 78 16.96 35.29 -8.37
N ALA A 79 16.31 36.17 -9.16
CA ALA A 79 15.62 37.37 -8.67
C ALA A 79 14.23 37.10 -8.06
N GLY A 80 13.80 35.83 -7.91
CA GLY A 80 12.50 35.47 -7.37
C GLY A 80 11.31 35.76 -8.30
N ARG A 81 11.55 35.80 -9.62
CA ARG A 81 10.55 36.07 -10.68
C ARG A 81 10.35 34.81 -11.56
N PRO A 82 9.88 33.68 -10.97
CA PRO A 82 9.88 32.39 -11.65
C PRO A 82 8.91 32.33 -12.84
N GLN A 83 7.79 33.06 -12.78
CA GLN A 83 6.83 33.11 -13.91
C GLN A 83 7.49 33.73 -15.14
N GLU A 84 8.18 34.86 -14.99
CA GLU A 84 8.86 35.53 -16.09
C GLU A 84 10.05 34.68 -16.60
N ALA A 85 10.75 33.99 -15.69
CA ALA A 85 11.77 33.03 -16.08
C ALA A 85 11.19 31.92 -16.96
N LEU A 86 10.00 31.41 -16.63
CA LEU A 86 9.30 30.38 -17.39
C LEU A 86 8.88 30.89 -18.77
N ASP A 87 8.40 32.13 -18.87
CA ASP A 87 8.01 32.78 -20.12
C ASP A 87 9.19 32.93 -21.09
N HIS A 88 10.38 33.22 -20.56
CA HIS A 88 11.62 33.27 -21.35
C HIS A 88 12.22 31.89 -21.62
N ALA A 89 11.99 30.91 -20.76
CA ALA A 89 12.45 29.53 -20.92
C ALA A 89 11.53 28.71 -21.84
N VAL A 90 11.23 29.21 -23.03
CA VAL A 90 10.41 28.50 -24.03
C VAL A 90 11.10 27.21 -24.45
N ALA A 91 10.33 26.11 -24.53
CA ALA A 91 10.82 24.78 -24.87
C ALA A 91 11.61 24.80 -26.22
N PRO A 92 12.94 24.60 -26.19
CA PRO A 92 13.71 24.61 -27.42
C PRO A 92 13.47 23.36 -28.25
N ARG A 93 13.50 23.50 -29.59
CA ARG A 93 13.38 22.37 -30.52
C ARG A 93 14.72 21.68 -30.81
N GLU A 94 15.84 22.31 -30.40
CA GLU A 94 17.18 21.84 -30.64
C GLU A 94 17.80 21.16 -29.43
N THR A 95 18.88 20.38 -29.64
CA THR A 95 19.63 19.65 -28.61
C THR A 95 20.99 20.28 -28.31
N SER A 96 21.15 21.59 -28.53
CA SER A 96 22.39 22.31 -28.23
C SER A 96 22.64 22.43 -26.71
N ALA A 97 23.86 22.71 -26.29
CA ALA A 97 24.19 22.95 -24.88
C ALA A 97 23.36 24.07 -24.24
N ALA A 98 23.06 25.13 -24.98
CA ALA A 98 22.20 26.22 -24.55
C ALA A 98 20.75 25.75 -24.41
N ALA A 99 20.26 24.91 -25.32
CA ALA A 99 18.93 24.30 -25.22
C ALA A 99 18.80 23.43 -23.97
N ILE A 100 19.79 22.62 -23.64
CA ILE A 100 19.81 21.80 -22.43
C ILE A 100 19.82 22.69 -21.17
N ALA A 101 20.60 23.77 -21.15
CA ALA A 101 20.60 24.73 -20.06
C ALA A 101 19.23 25.42 -19.90
N LEU A 102 18.56 25.73 -21.00
CA LEU A 102 17.22 26.32 -20.98
C LEU A 102 16.18 25.34 -20.45
N TRP A 103 16.23 24.07 -20.81
CA TRP A 103 15.39 23.03 -20.22
C TRP A 103 15.59 22.90 -18.72
N HIS A 104 16.83 23.02 -18.24
CA HIS A 104 17.13 22.98 -16.81
C HIS A 104 16.49 24.17 -16.09
N VAL A 105 16.69 25.41 -16.58
CA VAL A 105 16.05 26.61 -15.99
C VAL A 105 14.52 26.52 -16.05
N ARG A 106 13.98 26.01 -17.16
CA ARG A 106 12.55 25.78 -17.30
C ARG A 106 12.00 24.84 -16.23
N ALA A 107 12.73 23.75 -15.93
CA ALA A 107 12.33 22.79 -14.92
C ALA A 107 12.27 23.42 -13.52
N GLU A 108 13.30 24.18 -13.15
CA GLU A 108 13.35 24.90 -11.86
C GLU A 108 12.29 26.01 -11.78
N ALA A 109 12.08 26.77 -12.84
CA ALA A 109 11.08 27.83 -12.88
C ALA A 109 9.65 27.25 -12.80
N ALA A 110 9.34 26.19 -13.55
CA ALA A 110 8.06 25.50 -13.48
C ALA A 110 7.80 24.92 -12.08
N GLN A 111 8.83 24.35 -11.46
CA GLN A 111 8.73 23.87 -10.07
C GLN A 111 8.45 25.02 -9.09
N ALA A 112 9.09 26.17 -9.27
CA ALA A 112 8.91 27.34 -8.40
C ALA A 112 7.52 27.99 -8.54
N VAL A 113 6.87 27.90 -9.70
CA VAL A 113 5.47 28.36 -9.90
C VAL A 113 4.44 27.30 -9.54
N GLY A 114 4.85 26.08 -9.20
CA GLY A 114 3.95 24.97 -8.86
C GLY A 114 3.39 24.20 -10.06
N ASP A 115 3.87 24.44 -11.28
CA ASP A 115 3.54 23.64 -12.46
C ASP A 115 4.41 22.37 -12.48
N PHE A 116 4.08 21.43 -11.61
CA PHE A 116 4.85 20.19 -11.44
C PHE A 116 4.81 19.28 -12.67
N ALA A 117 3.75 19.34 -13.47
CA ALA A 117 3.66 18.56 -14.71
C ALA A 117 4.66 19.06 -15.75
N ALA A 118 4.72 20.37 -15.97
CA ALA A 118 5.72 20.99 -16.85
C ALA A 118 7.15 20.80 -16.33
N ALA A 119 7.35 20.89 -15.01
CA ALA A 119 8.64 20.66 -14.37
C ALA A 119 9.13 19.21 -14.58
N ALA A 120 8.26 18.20 -14.37
CA ALA A 120 8.60 16.78 -14.57
C ALA A 120 8.99 16.49 -16.03
N ALA A 121 8.26 17.08 -16.98
CA ALA A 121 8.56 16.96 -18.41
C ALA A 121 9.93 17.60 -18.75
N ALA A 122 10.20 18.79 -18.21
CA ALA A 122 11.47 19.47 -18.44
C ALA A 122 12.66 18.75 -17.79
N TRP A 123 12.49 18.23 -16.58
CA TRP A 123 13.50 17.39 -15.91
C TRP A 123 13.76 16.11 -16.69
N LYS A 124 12.74 15.46 -17.27
CA LYS A 124 12.94 14.27 -18.12
C LYS A 124 13.89 14.53 -19.28
N VAL A 125 13.76 15.69 -19.97
CA VAL A 125 14.66 16.08 -21.05
C VAL A 125 16.06 16.38 -20.51
N THR A 126 16.17 17.07 -19.39
CA THR A 126 17.46 17.42 -18.76
C THR A 126 18.21 16.16 -18.31
N CYS A 127 17.53 15.18 -17.70
CA CYS A 127 18.13 13.90 -17.31
C CYS A 127 18.64 13.13 -18.52
N ALA A 128 17.87 13.06 -19.61
CA ALA A 128 18.28 12.38 -20.84
C ALA A 128 19.52 13.01 -21.46
N ALA A 129 19.67 14.34 -21.36
CA ALA A 129 20.82 15.07 -21.86
C ALA A 129 22.05 15.02 -20.93
N ARG A 130 21.87 14.72 -19.65
CA ARG A 130 22.91 14.64 -18.61
C ARG A 130 22.79 13.32 -17.81
N PRO A 131 23.00 12.16 -18.45
CA PRO A 131 22.73 10.86 -17.83
C PRO A 131 23.64 10.55 -16.62
N GLY A 132 24.76 11.26 -16.42
CA GLY A 132 25.64 11.12 -15.26
C GLY A 132 25.34 12.11 -14.10
N ASP A 133 24.36 13.00 -14.24
CA ASP A 133 24.06 13.99 -13.20
C ASP A 133 22.90 13.51 -12.31
N TRP A 134 23.24 12.89 -11.18
CA TRP A 134 22.28 12.38 -10.21
C TRP A 134 21.30 13.44 -9.69
N ARG A 135 21.72 14.73 -9.65
CA ARG A 135 20.87 15.82 -9.15
C ARG A 135 19.65 16.06 -10.03
N CYS A 136 19.80 15.89 -11.34
CA CYS A 136 18.67 15.99 -12.27
C CYS A 136 17.63 14.92 -12.01
N TYR A 137 18.04 13.68 -11.76
CA TYR A 137 17.15 12.58 -11.44
C TYR A 137 16.49 12.76 -10.06
N ALA A 138 17.26 13.22 -9.07
CA ALA A 138 16.72 13.52 -7.74
C ALA A 138 15.65 14.62 -7.81
N ALA A 139 15.92 15.72 -8.52
CA ALA A 139 14.95 16.79 -8.70
C ALA A 139 13.70 16.34 -9.46
N ARG A 140 13.87 15.49 -10.48
CA ARG A 140 12.73 14.88 -11.19
C ARG A 140 11.90 14.02 -10.24
N GLY A 141 12.53 13.20 -9.40
CA GLY A 141 11.87 12.39 -8.38
C GLY A 141 11.07 13.27 -7.40
N ASP A 142 11.68 14.35 -6.90
CA ASP A 142 11.01 15.28 -5.98
C ASP A 142 9.76 15.92 -6.62
N VAL A 143 9.82 16.32 -7.88
CA VAL A 143 8.68 16.87 -8.63
C VAL A 143 7.59 15.82 -8.84
N LEU A 144 7.96 14.59 -9.20
CA LEU A 144 7.02 13.50 -9.42
C LEU A 144 6.28 13.10 -8.12
N THR A 145 6.89 13.30 -6.96
CA THR A 145 6.18 13.11 -5.67
C THR A 145 5.08 14.15 -5.46
N GLN A 146 5.21 15.35 -6.03
CA GLN A 146 4.16 16.39 -5.94
C GLN A 146 2.97 16.12 -6.88
N THR A 147 3.21 15.38 -7.98
CA THR A 147 2.15 14.92 -8.90
C THR A 147 1.61 13.54 -8.51
N GLU A 148 2.09 12.99 -7.40
CA GLU A 148 1.74 11.64 -6.91
C GLU A 148 2.03 10.50 -7.91
N ASP A 149 2.86 10.74 -8.91
CA ASP A 149 3.37 9.68 -9.79
C ASP A 149 4.51 8.92 -9.08
N TRP A 150 4.11 8.12 -8.08
CA TRP A 150 5.05 7.43 -7.20
C TRP A 150 5.91 6.39 -7.92
N ALA A 151 5.36 5.77 -8.97
CA ALA A 151 6.11 4.79 -9.75
C ALA A 151 7.26 5.47 -10.52
N ALA A 152 6.95 6.56 -11.25
CA ALA A 152 7.98 7.32 -11.94
C ALA A 152 8.94 8.04 -10.98
N ALA A 153 8.47 8.44 -9.78
CA ALA A 153 9.33 9.00 -8.73
C ALA A 153 10.34 7.96 -8.22
N ALA A 154 9.89 6.72 -7.96
CA ALA A 154 10.76 5.62 -7.56
C ALA A 154 11.84 5.34 -8.61
N ASP A 155 11.46 5.27 -9.89
CA ASP A 155 12.42 5.06 -10.99
C ASP A 155 13.44 6.20 -11.07
N ALA A 156 13.00 7.44 -10.88
CA ALA A 156 13.90 8.61 -10.89
C ALA A 156 14.87 8.58 -9.69
N PHE A 157 14.38 8.30 -8.47
CA PHE A 157 15.26 8.17 -7.31
C PHE A 157 16.20 6.96 -7.41
N HIS A 158 15.77 5.86 -8.01
CA HIS A 158 16.64 4.72 -8.30
C HIS A 158 17.82 5.13 -9.17
N GLN A 159 17.56 5.82 -10.29
CA GLN A 159 18.63 6.33 -11.17
C GLN A 159 19.57 7.31 -10.44
N ALA A 160 19.02 8.20 -9.61
CA ALA A 160 19.84 9.11 -8.80
C ALA A 160 20.72 8.35 -7.81
N PHE A 161 20.17 7.33 -7.16
CA PHE A 161 20.86 6.49 -6.18
C PHE A 161 21.96 5.64 -6.84
N GLU A 162 21.71 5.05 -7.99
CA GLU A 162 22.71 4.30 -8.77
C GLU A 162 23.95 5.15 -9.09
N LEU A 163 23.73 6.45 -9.41
CA LEU A 163 24.80 7.40 -9.72
C LEU A 163 25.51 7.93 -8.45
N LYS A 164 24.84 7.92 -7.29
CA LYS A 164 25.37 8.43 -6.02
C LYS A 164 24.94 7.55 -4.85
N PRO A 165 25.49 6.34 -4.69
CA PRO A 165 25.09 5.38 -3.65
C PRO A 165 25.37 5.85 -2.22
N ASP A 166 26.33 6.74 -2.01
CA ASP A 166 26.70 7.28 -0.69
C ASP A 166 25.74 8.33 -0.16
N GLU A 167 24.77 8.78 -0.98
CA GLU A 167 23.79 9.78 -0.59
C GLU A 167 22.59 9.12 0.08
N HIS A 168 22.67 8.94 1.40
CA HIS A 168 21.62 8.24 2.19
C HIS A 168 20.23 8.86 2.06
N ALA A 169 20.14 10.19 1.82
CA ALA A 169 18.89 10.87 1.59
C ALA A 169 18.16 10.35 0.33
N LEU A 170 18.90 9.96 -0.72
CA LEU A 170 18.31 9.39 -1.94
C LEU A 170 17.71 8.02 -1.67
N ARG A 171 18.39 7.15 -0.91
CA ARG A 171 17.87 5.82 -0.57
C ARG A 171 16.57 5.94 0.22
N ARG A 172 16.49 6.87 1.17
CA ARG A 172 15.27 7.15 1.92
C ARG A 172 14.12 7.59 1.02
N LYS A 173 14.38 8.53 0.08
CA LYS A 173 13.38 8.98 -0.89
C LYS A 173 12.93 7.85 -1.80
N PHE A 174 13.87 7.02 -2.26
CA PHE A 174 13.59 5.86 -3.09
C PHE A 174 12.69 4.84 -2.36
N ALA A 175 13.06 4.44 -1.14
CA ALA A 175 12.25 3.53 -0.34
C ALA A 175 10.84 4.09 -0.07
N ALA A 176 10.73 5.38 0.24
CA ALA A 176 9.43 6.02 0.46
C ALA A 176 8.57 6.03 -0.82
N ALA A 177 9.16 6.34 -1.98
CA ALA A 177 8.47 6.32 -3.26
C ALA A 177 8.00 4.92 -3.65
N LEU A 178 8.83 3.89 -3.40
CA LEU A 178 8.47 2.47 -3.60
C LEU A 178 7.26 2.07 -2.75
N ALA A 179 7.26 2.42 -1.46
CA ALA A 179 6.15 2.14 -0.57
C ALA A 179 4.85 2.82 -1.04
N ARG A 180 4.95 4.08 -1.47
CA ARG A 180 3.80 4.83 -2.01
C ARG A 180 3.31 4.30 -3.36
N ALA A 181 4.21 3.71 -4.16
CA ALA A 181 3.89 3.01 -5.41
C ALA A 181 3.28 1.61 -5.19
N GLY A 182 3.10 1.16 -3.92
CA GLY A 182 2.63 -0.19 -3.59
C GLY A 182 3.69 -1.29 -3.73
N ARG A 183 4.96 -0.92 -3.99
CA ARG A 183 6.09 -1.84 -4.11
C ARG A 183 6.72 -2.08 -2.73
N PHE A 184 5.92 -2.60 -1.81
CA PHE A 184 6.29 -2.71 -0.39
C PHE A 184 7.49 -3.62 -0.15
N GLN A 185 7.60 -4.73 -0.90
CA GLN A 185 8.72 -5.66 -0.77
C GLN A 185 10.04 -4.97 -1.17
N ASP A 186 10.06 -4.30 -2.31
CA ASP A 186 11.25 -3.57 -2.79
C ASP A 186 11.65 -2.45 -1.81
N SER A 187 10.65 -1.76 -1.26
CA SER A 187 10.87 -0.74 -0.22
C SER A 187 11.51 -1.34 1.03
N ALA A 188 11.04 -2.51 1.50
CA ALA A 188 11.59 -3.19 2.67
C ALA A 188 13.04 -3.59 2.44
N GLU A 189 13.40 -4.05 1.26
CA GLU A 189 14.78 -4.37 0.88
C GLU A 189 15.68 -3.13 0.92
N GLN A 190 15.22 -1.98 0.41
CA GLN A 190 15.99 -0.73 0.47
C GLN A 190 16.15 -0.24 1.92
N LEU A 191 15.13 -0.35 2.75
CA LEU A 191 15.21 0.00 4.18
C LEU A 191 16.12 -0.96 4.95
N ALA A 192 16.12 -2.25 4.64
CA ALA A 192 17.01 -3.23 5.26
C ALA A 192 18.48 -2.92 4.93
N LEU A 193 18.79 -2.68 3.66
CA LEU A 193 20.13 -2.26 3.23
C LEU A 193 20.56 -0.93 3.88
N TRP A 194 19.63 -0.02 4.11
CA TRP A 194 19.95 1.21 4.83
C TRP A 194 20.19 0.95 6.31
N ALA A 195 19.36 0.14 6.97
CA ALA A 195 19.55 -0.23 8.37
C ALA A 195 20.88 -0.93 8.64
N ASP A 196 21.39 -1.70 7.67
CA ASP A 196 22.70 -2.35 7.74
C ASP A 196 23.86 -1.36 7.58
N ASN A 197 23.70 -0.35 6.72
CA ASN A 197 24.70 0.69 6.49
C ASN A 197 24.65 1.83 7.53
N SER A 198 23.59 1.93 8.31
CA SER A 198 23.39 2.91 9.39
C SER A 198 22.95 2.17 10.65
N PRO A 199 23.84 1.34 11.23
CA PRO A 199 23.48 0.44 12.34
C PRO A 199 23.00 1.19 13.59
N ASP A 200 23.41 2.45 13.77
CA ASP A 200 23.13 3.26 14.96
C ASP A 200 21.87 4.15 14.82
N ASP A 201 21.11 4.03 13.72
CA ASP A 201 19.89 4.81 13.50
C ASP A 201 18.63 4.00 13.85
N PRO A 202 18.01 4.24 15.03
CA PRO A 202 16.80 3.51 15.42
C PRO A 202 15.59 3.84 14.54
N ALA A 203 15.51 5.05 13.94
CA ALA A 203 14.38 5.48 13.13
C ALA A 203 14.25 4.67 11.83
N VAL A 204 15.36 4.30 11.21
CA VAL A 204 15.38 3.42 10.04
C VAL A 204 14.82 2.05 10.37
N ARG A 205 15.25 1.48 11.52
CA ARG A 205 14.77 0.16 11.96
C ARG A 205 13.29 0.16 12.28
N ILE A 206 12.77 1.25 12.85
CA ILE A 206 11.33 1.41 13.11
C ILE A 206 10.55 1.54 11.80
N SER A 207 11.08 2.29 10.82
CA SER A 207 10.47 2.39 9.50
C SER A 207 10.41 1.04 8.78
N LEU A 208 11.50 0.26 8.87
CA LEU A 208 11.56 -1.10 8.35
C LEU A 208 10.58 -2.03 9.09
N ALA A 209 10.53 -1.96 10.42
CA ALA A 209 9.61 -2.76 11.22
C ALA A 209 8.15 -2.51 10.86
N ARG A 210 7.77 -1.24 10.64
CA ARG A 210 6.43 -0.87 10.19
C ARG A 210 6.10 -1.49 8.84
N LEU A 211 7.01 -1.39 7.88
CA LEU A 211 6.79 -1.93 6.55
C LEU A 211 6.75 -3.47 6.54
N LEU A 212 7.58 -4.13 7.35
CA LEU A 212 7.53 -5.58 7.55
C LEU A 212 6.19 -6.01 8.18
N ALA A 213 5.64 -5.23 9.12
CA ALA A 213 4.32 -5.48 9.66
C ALA A 213 3.22 -5.30 8.60
N ASP A 214 3.35 -4.31 7.71
CA ASP A 214 2.43 -4.11 6.58
C ASP A 214 2.49 -5.28 5.57
N LEU A 215 3.64 -5.93 5.43
CA LEU A 215 3.84 -7.13 4.63
C LEU A 215 3.43 -8.44 5.34
N GLY A 216 2.96 -8.40 6.58
CA GLY A 216 2.65 -9.58 7.39
C GLY A 216 3.89 -10.30 7.95
N ARG A 217 5.10 -9.75 7.80
CA ARG A 217 6.37 -10.30 8.30
C ARG A 217 6.61 -9.91 9.75
N PHE A 218 5.72 -10.35 10.63
CA PHE A 218 5.63 -9.84 12.01
C PHE A 218 6.83 -10.19 12.88
N GLU A 219 7.40 -11.38 12.75
CA GLU A 219 8.59 -11.77 13.53
C GLU A 219 9.80 -10.91 13.17
N GLU A 220 9.99 -10.63 11.91
CA GLU A 220 11.05 -9.76 11.44
C GLU A 220 10.80 -8.31 11.86
N SER A 221 9.55 -7.86 11.86
CA SER A 221 9.15 -6.56 12.40
C SER A 221 9.55 -6.44 13.87
N VAL A 222 9.20 -7.42 14.71
CA VAL A 222 9.59 -7.48 16.13
C VAL A 222 11.11 -7.51 16.28
N ALA A 223 11.83 -8.26 15.46
CA ALA A 223 13.29 -8.30 15.48
C ALA A 223 13.91 -6.92 15.20
N GLN A 224 13.38 -6.14 14.27
CA GLN A 224 13.86 -4.78 14.01
C GLN A 224 13.56 -3.82 15.16
N ILE A 225 12.41 -3.94 15.83
CA ILE A 225 12.09 -3.17 17.05
C ILE A 225 13.09 -3.48 18.15
N ASN A 226 13.39 -4.77 18.40
CA ASN A 226 14.35 -5.19 19.40
C ASN A 226 15.76 -4.66 19.10
N ARG A 227 16.18 -4.62 17.84
CA ARG A 227 17.45 -4.00 17.43
C ARG A 227 17.44 -2.49 17.67
N ALA A 228 16.34 -1.80 17.37
CA ALA A 228 16.20 -0.37 17.67
C ALA A 228 16.25 -0.11 19.19
N ALA A 229 15.61 -0.96 20.00
CA ALA A 229 15.66 -0.90 21.46
C ALA A 229 17.09 -1.08 21.99
N ALA A 230 17.83 -2.06 21.50
CA ALA A 230 19.22 -2.31 21.90
C ALA A 230 20.16 -1.12 21.63
N LEU A 231 19.95 -0.36 20.54
CA LEU A 231 20.73 0.84 20.20
C LEU A 231 20.57 1.97 21.25
N THR A 232 19.45 2.00 21.94
CA THR A 232 19.13 3.03 22.94
C THR A 232 19.40 2.57 24.37
N GLY A 233 19.98 1.36 24.54
CA GLY A 233 20.21 0.75 25.85
C GLY A 233 18.92 0.26 26.53
N ALA A 234 17.84 0.13 25.76
CA ALA A 234 16.56 -0.32 26.23
C ALA A 234 16.48 -1.86 26.32
N THR A 235 15.63 -2.37 27.22
CA THR A 235 15.36 -3.82 27.31
C THR A 235 14.63 -4.32 26.05
N PRO A 236 14.94 -5.54 25.55
CA PRO A 236 14.25 -6.10 24.40
C PRO A 236 12.73 -6.15 24.59
N PHE A 237 12.01 -5.84 23.56
CA PHE A 237 10.54 -5.81 23.53
C PHE A 237 9.88 -7.14 23.94
N ALA A 238 10.54 -8.28 23.65
CA ALA A 238 10.03 -9.61 23.99
C ALA A 238 9.87 -9.84 25.51
N GLU A 239 10.58 -9.09 26.36
CA GLU A 239 10.61 -9.28 27.81
C GLU A 239 9.79 -8.21 28.57
N SER A 240 9.75 -6.97 28.10
CA SER A 240 8.91 -5.91 28.71
C SER A 240 8.68 -4.75 27.74
N GLY A 241 7.47 -4.17 27.74
CA GLY A 241 7.16 -2.97 26.94
C GLY A 241 7.95 -1.70 27.30
N GLU A 242 8.77 -1.73 28.36
CA GLU A 242 9.60 -0.62 28.85
C GLU A 242 10.66 -0.18 27.84
N GLY A 243 11.21 -1.11 27.05
CA GLY A 243 12.26 -0.81 26.08
C GLY A 243 11.84 0.21 25.00
N LEU A 244 10.57 0.22 24.60
CA LEU A 244 10.09 1.12 23.57
C LEU A 244 10.00 2.58 24.04
N ILE A 245 9.71 2.81 25.31
CA ILE A 245 9.66 4.17 25.87
C ILE A 245 11.05 4.73 26.10
N GLN A 246 12.00 3.87 26.45
CA GLN A 246 13.40 4.27 26.56
C GLN A 246 13.95 4.74 25.21
N ILE A 247 13.52 4.14 24.09
CA ILE A 247 13.84 4.62 22.74
C ILE A 247 13.35 6.06 22.54
N ALA A 248 12.10 6.34 22.89
CA ALA A 248 11.52 7.68 22.72
C ALA A 248 12.08 8.71 23.73
N ALA A 249 12.66 8.26 24.85
CA ALA A 249 13.22 9.11 25.91
C ALA A 249 14.74 9.31 25.80
N ALA A 250 15.43 8.59 24.94
CA ALA A 250 16.89 8.63 24.82
C ALA A 250 17.44 10.00 24.35
N THR A 251 16.58 10.87 23.81
CA THR A 251 16.93 12.20 23.30
C THR A 251 16.64 13.36 24.28
N GLY A 252 16.24 13.07 25.53
CA GLY A 252 15.97 14.07 26.58
C GLY A 252 14.53 14.57 26.64
N ASP A 253 13.92 14.98 25.55
CA ASP A 253 12.48 15.20 25.40
C ASP A 253 11.84 14.00 24.72
N VAL A 254 10.70 13.53 25.27
CA VAL A 254 10.00 12.37 24.70
C VAL A 254 9.52 12.70 23.30
N ASP A 255 10.08 12.05 22.30
CA ASP A 255 9.64 12.19 20.90
C ASP A 255 8.24 11.58 20.71
N VAL A 256 7.24 12.46 20.75
CA VAL A 256 5.83 12.06 20.61
C VAL A 256 5.54 11.45 19.23
N GLN A 257 6.24 11.88 18.19
CA GLN A 257 6.06 11.31 16.86
C GLN A 257 6.54 9.85 16.84
N LEU A 258 7.69 9.58 17.45
CA LEU A 258 8.19 8.21 17.60
C LEU A 258 7.24 7.35 18.43
N LEU A 259 6.66 7.90 19.51
CA LEU A 259 5.64 7.19 20.29
C LEU A 259 4.39 6.87 19.47
N LYS A 260 3.90 7.79 18.63
CA LYS A 260 2.78 7.54 17.70
C LYS A 260 3.09 6.38 16.75
N GLU A 261 4.29 6.36 16.18
CA GLU A 261 4.72 5.28 15.26
C GLU A 261 4.83 3.93 15.97
N LEU A 262 5.40 3.90 17.17
CA LEU A 262 5.50 2.68 17.98
C LEU A 262 4.13 2.18 18.43
N ALA A 263 3.24 3.06 18.87
CA ALA A 263 1.88 2.70 19.24
C ALA A 263 1.09 2.12 18.06
N ARG A 264 1.22 2.73 16.87
CA ARG A 264 0.62 2.22 15.64
C ARG A 264 1.15 0.83 15.28
N LEU A 265 2.45 0.61 15.42
CA LEU A 265 3.07 -0.67 15.15
C LEU A 265 2.58 -1.75 16.12
N LEU A 266 2.53 -1.46 17.45
CA LEU A 266 2.01 -2.38 18.46
C LEU A 266 0.54 -2.76 18.21
N GLU A 267 -0.27 -1.79 17.79
CA GLU A 267 -1.65 -2.03 17.38
C GLU A 267 -1.71 -3.00 16.19
N ARG A 268 -0.86 -2.78 15.19
CA ARG A 268 -0.83 -3.56 13.95
C ARG A 268 -0.38 -5.02 14.18
N ILE A 269 0.65 -5.21 15.00
CA ILE A 269 1.13 -6.56 15.38
C ILE A 269 0.33 -7.16 16.56
N ASN A 270 -0.77 -6.50 16.94
CA ASN A 270 -1.69 -6.92 18.00
C ASN A 270 -1.04 -7.18 19.38
N ARG A 271 -0.01 -6.44 19.73
CA ARG A 271 0.61 -6.50 21.06
C ARG A 271 -0.11 -5.58 22.04
N THR A 272 -1.37 -5.94 22.38
CA THR A 272 -2.31 -5.11 23.17
C THR A 272 -1.73 -4.75 24.55
N GLU A 273 -1.11 -5.71 25.25
CA GLU A 273 -0.53 -5.45 26.57
C GLU A 273 0.70 -4.52 26.49
N ALA A 274 1.52 -4.67 25.47
CA ALA A 274 2.64 -3.77 25.22
C ALA A 274 2.16 -2.36 24.87
N LEU A 275 1.09 -2.24 24.09
CA LEU A 275 0.44 -0.97 23.77
C LEU A 275 -0.10 -0.30 25.04
N ARG A 276 -0.76 -1.07 25.92
CA ARG A 276 -1.28 -0.58 27.20
C ARG A 276 -0.16 -0.02 28.09
N ARG A 277 0.95 -0.76 28.20
CA ARG A 277 2.13 -0.30 28.96
C ARG A 277 2.72 0.96 28.33
N LEU A 278 2.90 0.99 27.00
CA LEU A 278 3.41 2.17 26.31
C LEU A 278 2.58 3.42 26.62
N LEU A 279 1.24 3.33 26.57
CA LEU A 279 0.35 4.46 26.87
C LEU A 279 0.42 4.89 28.33
N ASN A 280 0.45 3.96 29.28
CA ASN A 280 0.55 4.27 30.69
C ASN A 280 1.89 4.92 31.06
N ASP A 281 2.98 4.43 30.51
CA ASP A 281 4.32 4.95 30.77
C ASP A 281 4.54 6.31 30.08
N ALA A 282 3.95 6.53 28.91
CA ALA A 282 3.93 7.83 28.25
C ALA A 282 3.18 8.87 29.12
N GLU A 283 2.02 8.49 29.68
CA GLU A 283 1.24 9.32 30.59
C GLU A 283 1.99 9.65 31.88
N ALA A 284 2.69 8.68 32.47
CA ALA A 284 3.54 8.88 33.64
C ALA A 284 4.71 9.85 33.38
N ARG A 285 5.11 10.04 32.12
CA ARG A 285 6.14 10.98 31.68
C ARG A 285 5.56 12.32 31.16
N GLY A 286 4.26 12.56 31.38
CA GLY A 286 3.59 13.82 31.01
C GLY A 286 3.12 13.90 29.56
N VAL A 287 3.18 12.79 28.81
CA VAL A 287 2.55 12.72 27.48
C VAL A 287 1.10 12.28 27.64
N GLY A 288 0.17 13.23 27.56
CA GLY A 288 -1.24 12.94 27.70
C GLY A 288 -1.77 11.96 26.64
N ARG A 289 -2.78 11.17 27.01
CA ARG A 289 -3.43 10.20 26.10
C ARG A 289 -4.04 10.85 24.86
N ASP A 290 -4.40 12.13 24.92
CA ASP A 290 -4.86 12.94 23.80
C ASP A 290 -3.79 13.05 22.69
N ARG A 291 -2.52 13.12 23.05
CA ARG A 291 -1.42 13.18 22.06
C ARG A 291 -1.18 11.83 21.35
N LEU A 292 -1.61 10.71 21.94
CA LEU A 292 -1.57 9.34 21.39
C LEU A 292 -3.00 8.82 21.11
N GLY A 293 -3.94 9.73 20.84
CA GLY A 293 -5.37 9.48 20.89
C GLY A 293 -5.88 8.39 19.94
N PHE A 294 -5.29 8.20 18.77
CA PHE A 294 -5.65 7.09 17.89
C PHE A 294 -5.41 5.72 18.55
N ALA A 295 -4.24 5.55 19.16
CA ALA A 295 -3.88 4.30 19.80
C ALA A 295 -4.66 4.10 21.12
N ALA A 296 -4.87 5.18 21.87
CA ALA A 296 -5.68 5.16 23.08
C ALA A 296 -7.16 4.83 22.77
N ALA A 297 -7.73 5.38 21.70
CA ALA A 297 -9.08 5.06 21.24
C ALA A 297 -9.19 3.60 20.77
N ALA A 298 -8.21 3.10 20.02
CA ALA A 298 -8.17 1.70 19.59
C ALA A 298 -8.10 0.74 20.78
N LEU A 299 -7.29 1.07 21.79
CA LEU A 299 -7.19 0.26 23.02
C LEU A 299 -8.51 0.28 23.82
N ALA A 300 -9.10 1.46 24.03
CA ALA A 300 -10.38 1.58 24.74
C ALA A 300 -11.50 0.79 24.04
N LEU A 301 -11.53 0.83 22.69
CA LEU A 301 -12.48 0.06 21.91
C LEU A 301 -12.30 -1.47 22.10
N ARG A 302 -11.05 -1.94 22.17
CA ARG A 302 -10.73 -3.35 22.47
C ARG A 302 -11.12 -3.77 23.87
N ASP A 303 -11.03 -2.86 24.82
CA ASP A 303 -11.46 -3.07 26.21
C ASP A 303 -13.00 -3.03 26.36
N GLY A 304 -13.74 -2.77 25.28
CA GLY A 304 -15.19 -2.71 25.26
C GLY A 304 -15.77 -1.34 25.67
N ASP A 305 -14.93 -0.34 25.94
CA ASP A 305 -15.35 1.01 26.27
C ASP A 305 -15.44 1.91 25.03
N ALA A 306 -16.49 1.67 24.23
CA ALA A 306 -16.74 2.45 23.02
C ALA A 306 -17.02 3.94 23.30
N ALA A 307 -17.54 4.28 24.49
CA ALA A 307 -17.79 5.67 24.86
C ALA A 307 -16.48 6.44 25.11
N ALA A 308 -15.55 5.87 25.87
CA ALA A 308 -14.21 6.42 26.04
C ALA A 308 -13.44 6.49 24.72
N ALA A 309 -13.53 5.42 23.89
CA ALA A 309 -12.92 5.41 22.56
C ALA A 309 -13.41 6.57 21.69
N ARG A 310 -14.72 6.84 21.67
CA ARG A 310 -15.31 7.96 20.94
C ARG A 310 -14.78 9.30 21.43
N HIS A 311 -14.73 9.49 22.74
CA HIS A 311 -14.21 10.72 23.35
C HIS A 311 -12.75 10.99 22.94
N LEU A 312 -11.89 9.98 23.03
CA LEU A 312 -10.47 10.07 22.65
C LEU A 312 -10.29 10.33 21.16
N LEU A 313 -11.10 9.70 20.31
CA LEU A 313 -11.01 9.87 18.86
C LEU A 313 -11.49 11.25 18.40
N LEU A 314 -12.56 11.77 19.00
CA LEU A 314 -13.07 13.12 18.67
C LEU A 314 -12.11 14.26 19.03
N ALA A 315 -11.17 14.02 19.94
CA ALA A 315 -10.08 14.95 20.23
C ALA A 315 -8.97 14.95 19.16
N GLN A 316 -8.98 13.99 18.22
CA GLN A 316 -7.99 13.90 17.15
C GLN A 316 -8.44 14.66 15.90
N ASN A 317 -7.48 15.23 15.17
CA ASN A 317 -7.74 15.84 13.88
C ASN A 317 -7.93 14.76 12.80
N PRO A 318 -9.11 14.67 12.17
CA PRO A 318 -9.34 13.69 11.09
C PRO A 318 -8.39 13.84 9.90
N ALA A 319 -7.88 15.05 9.64
CA ALA A 319 -6.99 15.33 8.51
C ALA A 319 -5.57 14.74 8.68
N GLU A 320 -5.16 14.35 9.90
CA GLU A 320 -3.85 13.71 10.12
C GLU A 320 -3.77 12.31 9.52
N ASP A 321 -4.84 11.52 9.69
CA ASP A 321 -4.97 10.17 9.11
C ASP A 321 -6.47 9.88 8.89
N PRO A 322 -7.06 10.39 7.80
CA PRO A 322 -8.50 10.31 7.59
C PRO A 322 -9.01 8.87 7.48
N VAL A 323 -8.24 7.98 6.86
CA VAL A 323 -8.62 6.56 6.73
C VAL A 323 -8.72 5.91 8.11
N ARG A 324 -7.72 6.08 8.94
CA ARG A 324 -7.68 5.50 10.29
C ARG A 324 -8.73 6.11 11.21
N TRP A 325 -8.91 7.43 11.14
CA TRP A 325 -9.93 8.12 11.94
C TRP A 325 -11.32 7.58 11.65
N HIS A 326 -11.67 7.51 10.36
CA HIS A 326 -12.97 7.00 9.94
C HIS A 326 -13.13 5.49 10.19
N ALA A 327 -12.08 4.69 10.03
CA ALA A 327 -12.11 3.26 10.38
C ALA A 327 -12.41 3.03 11.87
N LEU A 328 -11.77 3.78 12.76
CA LEU A 328 -12.04 3.73 14.19
C LEU A 328 -13.45 4.21 14.52
N MET A 329 -13.89 5.33 13.93
CA MET A 329 -15.24 5.87 14.16
C MET A 329 -16.31 4.89 13.68
N THR A 330 -16.12 4.22 12.53
CA THR A 330 -17.02 3.16 12.04
C THR A 330 -17.20 2.06 13.09
N ARG A 331 -16.10 1.54 13.65
CA ARG A 331 -16.13 0.47 14.65
C ARG A 331 -16.73 0.93 15.97
N ILE A 332 -16.42 2.14 16.42
CA ILE A 332 -16.94 2.74 17.65
C ILE A 332 -18.46 2.95 17.54
N ALA A 333 -18.91 3.55 16.45
CA ALA A 333 -20.32 3.83 16.23
C ALA A 333 -21.13 2.54 16.08
N ASP A 334 -20.61 1.53 15.36
CA ASP A 334 -21.27 0.21 15.27
C ASP A 334 -21.41 -0.47 16.64
N GLN A 335 -20.38 -0.39 17.49
CA GLN A 335 -20.43 -0.97 18.84
C GLN A 335 -21.42 -0.21 19.76
N LEU A 336 -21.58 1.10 19.55
CA LEU A 336 -22.57 1.93 20.24
C LEU A 336 -24.00 1.76 19.68
N GLY A 337 -24.19 1.02 18.58
CA GLY A 337 -25.48 0.85 17.93
C GLY A 337 -25.90 2.01 17.02
N ASP A 338 -25.01 2.99 16.80
CA ASP A 338 -25.22 4.16 15.93
C ASP A 338 -24.89 3.78 14.48
N SER A 339 -25.83 3.10 13.81
CA SER A 339 -25.64 2.61 12.44
C SER A 339 -25.51 3.73 11.41
N GLU A 340 -26.10 4.89 11.64
CA GLU A 340 -26.01 6.05 10.74
C GLU A 340 -24.58 6.62 10.73
N THR A 341 -24.04 6.92 11.92
CA THR A 341 -22.65 7.40 12.05
C THR A 341 -21.65 6.34 11.58
N ALA A 342 -21.88 5.05 11.88
CA ALA A 342 -21.00 3.97 11.45
C ALA A 342 -20.93 3.88 9.91
N PHE A 343 -22.07 3.93 9.24
CA PHE A 343 -22.14 3.83 7.79
C PHE A 343 -21.54 5.06 7.11
N ALA A 344 -21.89 6.27 7.55
CA ALA A 344 -21.33 7.52 7.03
C ALA A 344 -19.79 7.59 7.20
N SER A 345 -19.30 7.08 8.35
CA SER A 345 -17.85 6.99 8.59
C SER A 345 -17.17 5.97 7.66
N ALA A 346 -17.81 4.82 7.39
CA ALA A 346 -17.28 3.84 6.45
C ALA A 346 -17.20 4.40 5.02
N GLU A 347 -18.23 5.12 4.57
CA GLU A 347 -18.19 5.83 3.29
C GLU A 347 -17.05 6.84 3.21
N ALA A 348 -16.85 7.63 4.27
CA ALA A 348 -15.77 8.59 4.33
C ALA A 348 -14.39 7.92 4.38
N MET A 349 -14.24 6.80 5.12
CA MET A 349 -13.04 5.96 5.12
C MET A 349 -12.69 5.50 3.72
N ASN A 350 -13.65 4.91 3.01
CA ASN A 350 -13.47 4.38 1.68
C ASN A 350 -13.09 5.47 0.67
N ARG A 351 -13.76 6.63 0.70
CA ARG A 351 -13.43 7.80 -0.15
C ARG A 351 -12.07 8.41 0.17
N SER A 352 -11.60 8.29 1.41
CA SER A 352 -10.28 8.79 1.84
C SER A 352 -9.14 7.82 1.50
N SER A 353 -9.44 6.64 0.95
CA SER A 353 -8.43 5.70 0.51
C SER A 353 -7.52 6.34 -0.54
N TYR A 354 -6.21 6.11 -0.40
CA TYR A 354 -5.24 6.61 -1.35
C TYR A 354 -5.61 6.19 -2.78
N ASP A 355 -5.60 7.16 -3.70
CA ASP A 355 -5.91 6.96 -5.12
C ASP A 355 -7.32 6.37 -5.40
N TYR A 356 -8.32 6.81 -4.61
CA TYR A 356 -9.70 6.31 -4.64
C TYR A 356 -10.28 6.18 -6.07
N HIS A 357 -10.11 7.21 -6.91
CA HIS A 357 -10.66 7.21 -8.27
C HIS A 357 -10.04 6.11 -9.14
N ARG A 358 -8.73 5.92 -9.08
CA ARG A 358 -8.04 4.85 -9.80
C ARG A 358 -8.48 3.47 -9.33
N TRP A 359 -8.66 3.29 -8.01
CA TRP A 359 -9.15 2.02 -7.48
C TRP A 359 -10.59 1.74 -7.90
N ARG A 360 -11.43 2.78 -8.03
CA ARG A 360 -12.79 2.64 -8.56
C ARG A 360 -12.80 2.20 -10.04
N GLU A 361 -11.89 2.68 -10.85
CA GLU A 361 -11.73 2.21 -12.25
C GLU A 361 -11.26 0.74 -12.28
N ARG A 362 -10.32 0.37 -11.43
CA ARG A 362 -9.84 -1.00 -11.31
C ARG A 362 -10.91 -1.96 -10.80
N SER A 363 -11.75 -1.55 -9.85
CA SER A 363 -12.88 -2.35 -9.36
C SER A 363 -13.85 -2.68 -10.48
N THR A 364 -14.15 -1.71 -11.33
CA THR A 364 -15.02 -1.92 -12.51
C THR A 364 -14.43 -2.97 -13.46
N THR A 365 -13.15 -2.85 -13.81
CA THR A 365 -12.44 -3.82 -14.66
C THR A 365 -12.41 -5.22 -14.04
N TYR A 366 -12.14 -5.30 -12.73
CA TYR A 366 -12.11 -6.58 -12.01
C TYR A 366 -13.51 -7.23 -11.97
N LEU A 367 -14.54 -6.44 -11.71
CA LEU A 367 -15.93 -6.92 -11.69
C LEU A 367 -16.38 -7.46 -13.06
N GLU A 368 -16.02 -6.77 -14.15
CA GLU A 368 -16.26 -7.25 -15.52
C GLU A 368 -15.52 -8.57 -15.78
N TRP A 369 -14.28 -8.68 -15.35
CA TRP A 369 -13.52 -9.93 -15.44
C TRP A 369 -14.21 -11.06 -14.68
N VAL A 370 -14.64 -10.86 -13.42
CA VAL A 370 -15.36 -11.87 -12.64
C VAL A 370 -16.64 -12.30 -13.34
N ARG A 371 -17.44 -11.35 -13.84
CA ARG A 371 -18.66 -11.65 -14.61
C ARG A 371 -18.38 -12.48 -15.86
N GLY A 372 -17.22 -12.30 -16.47
CA GLY A 372 -16.77 -13.06 -17.64
C GLY A 372 -16.36 -14.51 -17.36
N LEU A 373 -16.22 -14.92 -16.08
CA LEU A 373 -15.78 -16.28 -15.73
C LEU A 373 -16.91 -17.34 -15.88
N ALA A 374 -18.15 -16.99 -15.57
CA ALA A 374 -19.26 -17.96 -15.60
C ALA A 374 -19.75 -18.33 -17.02
N PRO A 375 -19.90 -17.41 -17.99
CA PRO A 375 -20.47 -17.71 -19.29
C PRO A 375 -19.80 -18.82 -20.10
N PRO A 376 -18.46 -19.03 -20.02
CA PRO A 376 -17.81 -20.15 -20.70
C PRO A 376 -18.10 -21.51 -20.09
N MET A 377 -18.58 -21.61 -18.86
CA MET A 377 -18.84 -22.86 -18.14
C MET A 377 -20.15 -23.51 -18.60
N THR A 378 -20.14 -24.10 -19.79
CA THR A 378 -21.25 -24.89 -20.33
C THR A 378 -21.04 -26.38 -20.07
N GLU A 379 -22.07 -27.21 -20.31
CA GLU A 379 -21.93 -28.68 -20.22
C GLU A 379 -20.87 -29.22 -21.18
N GLU A 380 -20.78 -28.68 -22.40
CA GLU A 380 -19.75 -29.02 -23.36
C GLU A 380 -18.34 -28.66 -22.85
N TRP A 381 -18.19 -27.44 -22.33
CA TRP A 381 -16.94 -26.99 -21.74
C TRP A 381 -16.54 -27.86 -20.54
N ALA A 382 -17.47 -28.17 -19.63
CA ALA A 382 -17.23 -28.98 -18.45
C ALA A 382 -16.84 -30.43 -18.82
N SER A 383 -17.47 -31.01 -19.85
CA SER A 383 -17.15 -32.37 -20.33
C SER A 383 -15.80 -32.45 -21.03
N GLY A 384 -15.29 -31.32 -21.54
CA GLY A 384 -13.97 -31.22 -22.16
C GLY A 384 -12.80 -31.07 -21.18
N LEU A 385 -13.08 -30.87 -19.87
CA LEU A 385 -12.02 -30.65 -18.88
C LEU A 385 -11.22 -31.92 -18.62
N GLY A 386 -9.91 -31.84 -18.83
CA GLY A 386 -8.94 -32.82 -18.36
C GLY A 386 -8.65 -32.70 -16.85
N SER A 387 -7.82 -33.59 -16.36
CA SER A 387 -7.25 -33.50 -15.00
C SER A 387 -5.80 -33.98 -14.98
N ALA A 388 -4.99 -33.36 -14.11
CA ALA A 388 -3.65 -33.83 -13.83
C ALA A 388 -3.71 -35.23 -13.21
N PRO A 389 -2.85 -36.15 -13.62
CA PRO A 389 -2.74 -37.47 -12.99
C PRO A 389 -2.19 -37.33 -11.56
N PRO A 390 -2.53 -38.27 -10.66
CA PRO A 390 -1.97 -38.30 -9.32
C PRO A 390 -0.45 -38.56 -9.37
N ASP A 391 0.31 -37.79 -8.61
CA ASP A 391 1.77 -37.87 -8.51
C ASP A 391 2.25 -38.55 -7.20
N GLY A 392 1.33 -39.12 -6.44
CA GLY A 392 1.60 -39.76 -5.14
C GLY A 392 1.62 -38.79 -3.96
N ARG A 393 1.55 -37.48 -4.19
CA ARG A 393 1.38 -36.47 -3.13
C ARG A 393 -0.10 -36.38 -2.71
N ARG A 394 -0.33 -36.13 -1.43
CA ARG A 394 -1.67 -35.85 -0.93
C ARG A 394 -2.16 -34.52 -1.52
N ASP A 395 -3.39 -34.52 -2.06
CA ASP A 395 -4.04 -33.30 -2.51
C ASP A 395 -4.29 -32.34 -1.32
N PRO A 396 -4.13 -31.03 -1.49
CA PRO A 396 -4.50 -30.06 -0.48
C PRO A 396 -6.01 -29.99 -0.31
N CYS A 397 -6.45 -29.49 0.84
CA CYS A 397 -7.82 -29.06 1.06
C CYS A 397 -7.92 -27.54 0.78
N PHE A 398 -8.91 -27.11 0.02
CA PHE A 398 -9.13 -25.69 -0.26
C PHE A 398 -10.21 -25.13 0.65
N LEU A 399 -9.90 -24.07 1.41
CA LEU A 399 -10.87 -23.32 2.18
C LEU A 399 -11.17 -21.99 1.48
N ALA A 400 -12.38 -21.88 0.96
CA ALA A 400 -12.87 -20.77 0.18
C ALA A 400 -14.16 -20.18 0.75
N GLY A 401 -14.64 -19.06 0.20
CA GLY A 401 -15.88 -18.38 0.55
C GLY A 401 -15.81 -16.91 0.24
N PHE A 402 -16.94 -16.23 0.19
CA PHE A 402 -16.88 -14.78 0.01
C PHE A 402 -16.15 -14.12 1.19
N PRO A 403 -15.37 -13.06 0.98
CA PRO A 403 -14.69 -12.38 2.08
C PRO A 403 -15.64 -12.05 3.24
N ARG A 404 -15.16 -12.14 4.47
CA ARG A 404 -15.94 -11.92 5.71
C ARG A 404 -17.04 -12.96 5.99
N SER A 405 -17.00 -14.11 5.34
CA SER A 405 -17.91 -15.23 5.61
C SER A 405 -17.44 -16.17 6.74
N GLY A 406 -16.39 -15.78 7.49
CA GLY A 406 -15.91 -16.56 8.64
C GLY A 406 -14.79 -17.54 8.33
N THR A 407 -14.12 -17.42 7.17
CA THR A 407 -12.98 -18.27 6.78
C THR A 407 -11.85 -18.23 7.82
N THR A 408 -11.54 -17.05 8.40
CA THR A 408 -10.49 -16.92 9.44
C THR A 408 -10.90 -17.54 10.78
N LEU A 409 -12.16 -17.54 11.14
CA LEU A 409 -12.63 -18.26 12.33
C LEU A 409 -12.50 -19.76 12.11
N LEU A 410 -12.93 -20.23 10.96
CA LEU A 410 -12.90 -21.63 10.61
C LEU A 410 -11.47 -22.18 10.52
N ASP A 411 -10.55 -21.44 9.87
CA ASP A 411 -9.15 -21.88 9.78
C ASP A 411 -8.48 -21.93 11.16
N THR A 412 -8.87 -21.04 12.06
CA THR A 412 -8.36 -21.06 13.45
C THR A 412 -8.82 -22.29 14.22
N PHE A 413 -10.07 -22.71 14.05
CA PHE A 413 -10.52 -23.99 14.59
C PHE A 413 -9.72 -25.15 14.02
N LEU A 414 -9.59 -25.23 12.69
CA LEU A 414 -8.91 -26.30 11.99
C LEU A 414 -7.42 -26.39 12.35
N LEU A 415 -6.76 -25.25 12.57
CA LEU A 415 -5.36 -25.19 12.99
C LEU A 415 -5.14 -25.74 14.42
N GLY A 416 -6.18 -25.89 15.21
CA GLY A 416 -6.14 -26.60 16.51
C GLY A 416 -5.92 -28.12 16.38
N HIS A 417 -6.04 -28.69 15.17
CA HIS A 417 -5.80 -30.10 14.93
C HIS A 417 -4.30 -30.36 14.65
N PRO A 418 -3.64 -31.33 15.33
CA PRO A 418 -2.19 -31.56 15.19
C PRO A 418 -1.75 -31.97 13.79
N ASP A 419 -2.63 -32.63 13.01
CA ASP A 419 -2.35 -33.07 11.65
C ASP A 419 -2.79 -32.05 10.57
N VAL A 420 -3.02 -30.80 10.93
CA VAL A 420 -3.43 -29.74 10.00
C VAL A 420 -2.42 -28.59 9.97
N ALA A 421 -2.04 -28.20 8.77
CA ALA A 421 -1.35 -26.93 8.50
C ALA A 421 -2.24 -26.04 7.64
N VAL A 422 -2.33 -24.76 7.97
CA VAL A 422 -3.11 -23.77 7.21
C VAL A 422 -2.18 -22.75 6.58
N LEU A 423 -2.30 -22.58 5.26
CA LEU A 423 -1.69 -21.47 4.53
C LEU A 423 -2.72 -20.34 4.44
N GLU A 424 -2.48 -19.30 5.23
CA GLU A 424 -3.40 -18.18 5.32
C GLU A 424 -3.13 -17.14 4.24
N GLU A 425 -4.01 -17.10 3.24
CA GLU A 425 -4.03 -16.10 2.16
C GLU A 425 -2.70 -15.97 1.39
N VAL A 426 -1.95 -17.08 1.33
CA VAL A 426 -0.78 -17.22 0.45
C VAL A 426 -1.26 -17.58 -0.95
N PRO A 427 -0.89 -16.84 -2.01
CA PRO A 427 -1.44 -17.02 -3.35
C PRO A 427 -0.77 -18.19 -4.11
N VAL A 428 -0.70 -19.37 -3.49
CA VAL A 428 0.00 -20.57 -4.02
C VAL A 428 -0.56 -21.00 -5.37
N LEU A 429 -1.87 -20.92 -5.55
CA LEU A 429 -2.54 -21.35 -6.79
C LEU A 429 -2.21 -20.45 -8.00
N ASN A 430 -1.73 -19.22 -7.76
CA ASN A 430 -1.54 -18.23 -8.81
C ASN A 430 -0.53 -18.67 -9.89
N GLU A 431 0.54 -19.35 -9.51
CA GLU A 431 1.56 -19.80 -10.48
C GLU A 431 0.98 -20.86 -11.43
N ALA A 432 0.19 -21.79 -10.90
CA ALA A 432 -0.52 -22.77 -11.70
C ALA A 432 -1.57 -22.12 -12.64
N VAL A 433 -2.32 -21.15 -12.13
CA VAL A 433 -3.31 -20.39 -12.94
C VAL A 433 -2.64 -19.62 -14.07
N LYS A 434 -1.48 -18.99 -13.83
CA LYS A 434 -0.70 -18.31 -14.87
C LYS A 434 -0.29 -19.24 -16.00
N LEU A 435 0.17 -20.46 -15.68
CA LEU A 435 0.57 -21.45 -16.66
C LEU A 435 -0.62 -21.94 -17.49
N LEU A 436 -1.78 -22.13 -16.86
CA LEU A 436 -2.98 -22.60 -17.55
C LEU A 436 -3.71 -21.51 -18.32
N GLY A 437 -3.45 -20.24 -18.02
CA GLY A 437 -4.05 -19.09 -18.68
C GLY A 437 -5.55 -18.93 -18.43
N ALA A 438 -6.30 -18.38 -19.39
CA ALA A 438 -7.70 -18.05 -19.19
C ALA A 438 -8.58 -19.31 -18.98
N MET A 439 -9.56 -19.21 -18.07
CA MET A 439 -10.46 -20.29 -17.68
C MET A 439 -11.21 -20.92 -18.87
N ALA A 440 -11.65 -20.09 -19.84
CA ALA A 440 -12.32 -20.55 -21.04
C ALA A 440 -11.47 -21.56 -21.87
N GLY A 441 -10.14 -21.47 -21.77
CA GLY A 441 -9.19 -22.34 -22.47
C GLY A 441 -8.84 -23.64 -21.74
N LEU A 442 -9.38 -23.90 -20.56
CA LEU A 442 -9.05 -25.12 -19.79
C LEU A 442 -9.34 -26.44 -20.52
N PRO A 443 -10.45 -26.60 -21.30
CA PRO A 443 -10.69 -27.85 -22.04
C PRO A 443 -9.65 -28.18 -23.11
N GLN A 444 -8.84 -27.20 -23.54
CA GLN A 444 -7.79 -27.40 -24.54
C GLN A 444 -6.44 -27.71 -23.91
N ARG A 445 -6.32 -27.76 -22.59
CA ARG A 445 -5.05 -28.06 -21.90
C ARG A 445 -4.70 -29.53 -21.99
N SER A 446 -3.46 -29.80 -22.36
CA SER A 446 -2.94 -31.18 -22.39
C SER A 446 -2.69 -31.69 -20.95
N VAL A 447 -2.57 -33.00 -20.82
CA VAL A 447 -2.23 -33.65 -19.53
C VAL A 447 -0.88 -33.14 -19.03
N GLU A 448 0.09 -32.96 -19.92
CA GLU A 448 1.43 -32.45 -19.57
C GLU A 448 1.39 -31.01 -19.05
N GLU A 449 0.56 -30.14 -19.65
CA GLU A 449 0.36 -28.75 -19.14
C GLU A 449 -0.28 -28.76 -17.74
N LEU A 450 -1.24 -29.66 -17.50
CA LEU A 450 -1.89 -29.81 -16.20
C LEU A 450 -0.91 -30.37 -15.14
N GLU A 451 -0.06 -31.31 -15.51
CA GLU A 451 1.01 -31.84 -14.64
C GLU A 451 2.02 -30.73 -14.27
N GLN A 452 2.47 -29.96 -15.24
CA GLN A 452 3.39 -28.84 -15.00
C GLN A 452 2.77 -27.79 -14.07
N ALA A 453 1.50 -27.46 -14.26
CA ALA A 453 0.79 -26.53 -13.41
C ALA A 453 0.61 -27.07 -11.98
N ARG A 454 0.30 -28.37 -11.83
CA ARG A 454 0.25 -29.06 -10.53
C ARG A 454 1.62 -29.03 -9.82
N GLN A 455 2.71 -29.28 -10.55
CA GLN A 455 4.07 -29.21 -10.02
C GLN A 455 4.43 -27.76 -9.58
N ALA A 456 4.03 -26.75 -10.36
CA ALA A 456 4.25 -25.36 -9.99
C ALA A 456 3.52 -24.99 -8.69
N TYR A 457 2.27 -25.44 -8.51
CA TYR A 457 1.54 -25.30 -7.27
C TYR A 457 2.31 -25.90 -6.08
N PHE A 458 2.74 -27.15 -6.18
CA PHE A 458 3.47 -27.80 -5.10
C PHE A 458 4.84 -27.19 -4.84
N SER A 459 5.53 -26.73 -5.87
CA SER A 459 6.81 -26.02 -5.71
C SER A 459 6.66 -24.73 -4.92
N GLU A 460 5.55 -24.02 -5.11
CA GLU A 460 5.24 -22.82 -4.33
C GLU A 460 4.79 -23.18 -2.91
N LEU A 461 3.94 -24.19 -2.77
CA LEU A 461 3.48 -24.72 -1.48
C LEU A 461 4.64 -25.08 -0.55
N ASP A 462 5.64 -25.81 -1.08
CA ASP A 462 6.80 -26.31 -0.33
C ASP A 462 7.69 -25.17 0.24
N ARG A 463 7.59 -23.96 -0.29
CA ARG A 463 8.31 -22.79 0.26
C ARG A 463 7.71 -22.27 1.56
N HIS A 464 6.47 -22.66 1.86
CA HIS A 464 5.69 -22.15 2.99
C HIS A 464 5.42 -23.20 4.06
N LEU A 465 5.87 -24.44 3.86
CA LEU A 465 5.64 -25.56 4.77
C LEU A 465 6.95 -26.09 5.34
N ASP A 466 6.86 -26.62 6.57
CA ASP A 466 7.93 -27.46 7.09
C ASP A 466 8.06 -28.72 6.23
N PRO A 467 9.24 -29.03 5.67
CA PRO A 467 9.45 -30.25 4.87
C PRO A 467 9.10 -31.54 5.61
N ALA A 468 9.11 -31.55 6.95
CA ALA A 468 8.74 -32.70 7.78
C ALA A 468 7.23 -32.87 7.97
N PHE A 469 6.41 -31.90 7.57
CA PHE A 469 4.97 -31.96 7.75
C PHE A 469 4.32 -32.92 6.76
N ALA A 470 3.63 -33.93 7.28
CA ALA A 470 2.97 -34.99 6.48
C ALA A 470 1.41 -34.95 6.63
N GLY A 471 0.87 -34.00 7.35
CA GLY A 471 -0.57 -33.87 7.62
C GLY A 471 -1.37 -33.29 6.44
N LEU A 472 -2.58 -32.86 6.72
CA LEU A 472 -3.46 -32.18 5.78
C LEU A 472 -3.07 -30.71 5.65
N VAL A 473 -2.77 -30.28 4.45
CA VAL A 473 -2.55 -28.86 4.15
C VAL A 473 -3.88 -28.23 3.72
N ILE A 474 -4.24 -27.11 4.35
CA ILE A 474 -5.40 -26.30 3.98
C ILE A 474 -4.90 -25.01 3.31
N ASP A 475 -5.15 -24.88 2.00
CA ASP A 475 -4.95 -23.63 1.25
C ASP A 475 -6.17 -22.72 1.50
N LYS A 476 -6.00 -21.74 2.40
CA LYS A 476 -7.06 -20.80 2.73
C LYS A 476 -6.88 -19.50 1.97
N MET A 477 -7.62 -19.38 0.88
CA MET A 477 -7.78 -18.14 0.14
C MET A 477 -9.29 -17.94 -0.15
N PRO A 478 -9.95 -16.96 0.45
CA PRO A 478 -11.41 -16.79 0.29
C PRO A 478 -11.85 -16.80 -1.18
N LEU A 479 -11.18 -16.06 -2.03
CA LEU A 479 -11.52 -15.94 -3.46
C LEU A 479 -11.10 -17.15 -4.32
N ASN A 480 -10.51 -18.22 -3.76
CA ASN A 480 -10.35 -19.51 -4.47
C ASN A 480 -11.72 -20.08 -4.89
N MET A 481 -12.84 -19.56 -4.36
CA MET A 481 -14.18 -19.86 -4.88
C MET A 481 -14.36 -19.50 -6.36
N LEU A 482 -13.58 -18.56 -6.90
CA LEU A 482 -13.57 -18.19 -8.31
C LEU A 482 -12.68 -19.11 -9.16
N ALA A 483 -11.81 -19.88 -8.53
CA ALA A 483 -10.81 -20.73 -9.17
C ALA A 483 -11.17 -22.24 -9.16
N LEU A 484 -12.39 -22.60 -8.77
CA LEU A 484 -12.82 -24.00 -8.68
C LEU A 484 -12.55 -24.84 -9.96
N PRO A 485 -12.71 -24.30 -11.18
CA PRO A 485 -12.36 -25.03 -12.39
C PRO A 485 -10.88 -25.41 -12.49
N TYR A 486 -9.97 -24.53 -12.09
CA TYR A 486 -8.53 -24.82 -12.02
C TYR A 486 -8.25 -25.88 -10.95
N ILE A 487 -8.85 -25.75 -9.76
CA ILE A 487 -8.74 -26.73 -8.68
C ILE A 487 -9.21 -28.09 -9.17
N ARG A 488 -10.34 -28.17 -9.89
CA ARG A 488 -10.85 -29.43 -10.46
C ARG A 488 -9.89 -30.06 -11.46
N CYS A 489 -9.21 -29.26 -12.29
CA CYS A 489 -8.24 -29.75 -13.26
C CYS A 489 -6.96 -30.25 -12.59
N LEU A 490 -6.48 -29.55 -11.57
CA LEU A 490 -5.22 -29.86 -10.89
C LEU A 490 -5.38 -30.95 -9.82
N PHE A 491 -6.49 -30.94 -9.10
CA PHE A 491 -6.76 -31.75 -7.90
C PHE A 491 -8.18 -32.32 -7.95
N PRO A 492 -8.48 -33.28 -8.83
CA PRO A 492 -9.83 -33.73 -9.10
C PRO A 492 -10.59 -34.30 -7.88
N ASN A 493 -9.85 -34.76 -6.87
CA ASN A 493 -10.41 -35.33 -5.65
C ASN A 493 -10.22 -34.46 -4.40
N ALA A 494 -9.65 -33.25 -4.54
CA ALA A 494 -9.40 -32.37 -3.42
C ALA A 494 -10.70 -32.01 -2.70
N PRO A 495 -10.74 -32.05 -1.37
CA PRO A 495 -11.86 -31.51 -0.60
C PRO A 495 -11.83 -29.97 -0.69
N VAL A 496 -13.01 -29.41 -0.90
CA VAL A 496 -13.24 -27.95 -0.89
C VAL A 496 -14.20 -27.61 0.23
N ILE A 497 -13.77 -26.81 1.16
CA ILE A 497 -14.59 -26.25 2.24
C ILE A 497 -15.04 -24.87 1.80
N VAL A 498 -16.35 -24.61 1.88
CA VAL A 498 -16.91 -23.30 1.54
C VAL A 498 -17.57 -22.70 2.77
N ALA A 499 -16.98 -21.62 3.28
CA ALA A 499 -17.59 -20.84 4.35
C ALA A 499 -18.71 -19.97 3.78
N GLN A 500 -19.94 -20.22 4.24
CA GLN A 500 -21.15 -19.49 3.86
C GLN A 500 -21.63 -18.60 5.01
N ARG A 501 -22.08 -17.40 4.69
CA ARG A 501 -22.68 -16.45 5.63
C ARG A 501 -23.83 -15.71 4.95
N HIS A 502 -24.77 -15.16 5.76
CA HIS A 502 -25.85 -14.33 5.23
C HIS A 502 -25.30 -13.23 4.31
N PRO A 503 -25.77 -13.12 3.04
CA PRO A 503 -25.23 -12.21 2.04
C PRO A 503 -25.12 -10.75 2.50
N CYS A 504 -26.19 -10.24 3.11
CA CYS A 504 -26.23 -8.86 3.61
C CYS A 504 -25.20 -8.62 4.73
N ASP A 505 -24.97 -9.60 5.62
CA ASP A 505 -23.96 -9.48 6.68
C ASP A 505 -22.53 -9.55 6.12
N ALA A 506 -22.29 -10.40 5.12
CA ALA A 506 -20.98 -10.52 4.47
C ALA A 506 -20.63 -9.22 3.70
N VAL A 507 -21.54 -8.73 2.86
CA VAL A 507 -21.35 -7.50 2.09
C VAL A 507 -21.20 -6.28 2.99
N LEU A 508 -22.07 -6.11 3.99
CA LEU A 508 -21.96 -5.04 4.98
C LEU A 508 -20.61 -5.11 5.71
N SER A 509 -20.21 -6.30 6.14
CA SER A 509 -18.92 -6.49 6.84
C SER A 509 -17.72 -6.14 5.96
N CYS A 510 -17.78 -6.39 4.65
CA CYS A 510 -16.75 -5.96 3.71
C CYS A 510 -16.74 -4.44 3.56
N PHE A 511 -17.91 -3.82 3.37
CA PHE A 511 -18.02 -2.38 3.17
C PHE A 511 -17.56 -1.55 4.39
N LEU A 512 -17.86 -2.05 5.61
CA LEU A 512 -17.44 -1.40 6.86
C LEU A 512 -15.96 -1.66 7.22
N GLN A 513 -15.25 -2.48 6.45
CA GLN A 513 -13.85 -2.84 6.70
C GLN A 513 -12.90 -2.04 5.83
N GLY A 514 -11.92 -1.36 6.45
CA GLY A 514 -10.81 -0.74 5.73
C GLY A 514 -9.82 -1.79 5.23
N PHE A 515 -9.98 -2.24 4.00
CA PHE A 515 -9.02 -3.12 3.34
C PHE A 515 -7.84 -2.33 2.75
N ALA A 516 -6.66 -2.97 2.71
CA ALA A 516 -5.60 -2.52 1.82
C ALA A 516 -6.07 -2.73 0.36
N PRO A 517 -6.07 -1.68 -0.48
CA PRO A 517 -6.62 -1.79 -1.82
C PRO A 517 -5.81 -2.77 -2.70
N ASN A 518 -6.54 -3.66 -3.37
CA ASN A 518 -6.13 -4.42 -4.54
C ASN A 518 -7.34 -4.53 -5.46
N ASP A 519 -7.23 -5.16 -6.62
CA ASP A 519 -8.31 -5.19 -7.61
C ASP A 519 -9.63 -5.74 -7.06
N ALA A 520 -9.58 -6.82 -6.26
CA ALA A 520 -10.75 -7.42 -5.64
C ALA A 520 -11.27 -6.58 -4.47
N MET A 521 -10.38 -6.13 -3.56
CA MET A 521 -10.79 -5.35 -2.38
C MET A 521 -11.28 -3.95 -2.76
N ALA A 522 -10.88 -3.42 -3.90
CA ALA A 522 -11.39 -2.16 -4.44
C ALA A 522 -12.92 -2.18 -4.71
N CYS A 523 -13.49 -3.37 -4.94
CA CYS A 523 -14.95 -3.52 -5.06
C CYS A 523 -15.69 -3.16 -3.75
N PHE A 524 -15.01 -3.19 -2.60
CA PHE A 524 -15.59 -2.86 -1.30
C PHE A 524 -15.51 -1.37 -0.94
N LEU A 525 -14.91 -0.54 -1.79
CA LEU A 525 -14.88 0.91 -1.61
C LEU A 525 -16.25 1.58 -1.86
N ASP A 526 -17.16 0.87 -2.50
CA ASP A 526 -18.51 1.31 -2.82
C ASP A 526 -19.52 0.21 -2.51
N LEU A 527 -20.67 0.58 -1.95
CA LEU A 527 -21.67 -0.40 -1.52
C LEU A 527 -22.31 -1.15 -2.71
N GLN A 528 -22.61 -0.43 -3.81
CA GLN A 528 -23.21 -1.05 -4.99
C GLN A 528 -22.22 -2.01 -5.68
N ASP A 529 -20.94 -1.62 -5.77
CA ASP A 529 -19.90 -2.51 -6.30
C ASP A 529 -19.69 -3.73 -5.39
N SER A 530 -19.79 -3.57 -4.07
CA SER A 530 -19.71 -4.68 -3.11
C SER A 530 -20.80 -5.72 -3.36
N ALA A 531 -22.04 -5.26 -3.55
CA ALA A 531 -23.18 -6.13 -3.84
C ALA A 531 -23.08 -6.77 -5.24
N ASN A 532 -22.64 -6.02 -6.24
CA ASN A 532 -22.40 -6.52 -7.59
C ASN A 532 -21.27 -7.56 -7.63
N PHE A 533 -20.24 -7.37 -6.81
CA PHE A 533 -19.15 -8.35 -6.69
C PHE A 533 -19.62 -9.62 -5.98
N TYR A 534 -20.46 -9.50 -4.96
CA TYR A 534 -21.09 -10.66 -4.32
C TYR A 534 -21.89 -11.47 -5.34
N ASP A 535 -22.77 -10.81 -6.09
CA ASP A 535 -23.63 -11.42 -7.11
C ASP A 535 -22.78 -12.14 -8.17
N ALA A 536 -21.77 -11.48 -8.73
CA ALA A 536 -20.89 -12.06 -9.74
C ALA A 536 -20.09 -13.25 -9.19
N ALA A 537 -19.50 -13.13 -7.98
CA ALA A 537 -18.71 -14.19 -7.35
C ALA A 537 -19.58 -15.43 -7.02
N MET A 538 -20.78 -15.22 -6.49
CA MET A 538 -21.70 -16.32 -6.18
C MET A 538 -22.25 -16.96 -7.46
N THR A 539 -22.44 -16.20 -8.53
CA THR A 539 -22.79 -16.74 -9.85
C THR A 539 -21.72 -17.68 -10.36
N VAL A 540 -20.43 -17.24 -10.35
CA VAL A 540 -19.28 -18.08 -10.74
C VAL A 540 -19.21 -19.34 -9.89
N PHE A 541 -19.27 -19.20 -8.55
CA PHE A 541 -19.23 -20.32 -7.62
C PHE A 541 -20.35 -21.33 -7.88
N CYS A 542 -21.61 -20.88 -7.95
CA CYS A 542 -22.73 -21.77 -8.16
C CYS A 542 -22.68 -22.46 -9.53
N THR A 543 -22.28 -21.74 -10.59
CA THR A 543 -22.09 -22.34 -11.92
C THR A 543 -21.02 -23.44 -11.89
N ALA A 544 -19.86 -23.16 -11.27
CA ALA A 544 -18.80 -24.17 -11.16
C ALA A 544 -19.24 -25.39 -10.31
N ARG A 545 -19.92 -25.16 -9.17
CA ARG A 545 -20.44 -26.21 -8.32
C ARG A 545 -21.45 -27.09 -9.03
N ASP A 546 -22.36 -26.49 -9.79
CA ASP A 546 -23.45 -27.20 -10.45
C ASP A 546 -22.97 -27.94 -11.73
N MET A 547 -21.88 -27.48 -12.36
CA MET A 547 -21.33 -28.06 -13.59
C MET A 547 -20.20 -29.07 -13.38
N LEU A 548 -19.47 -28.98 -12.26
CA LEU A 548 -18.26 -29.76 -12.05
C LEU A 548 -18.41 -30.79 -10.94
N PRO A 549 -17.84 -32.01 -11.09
CA PRO A 549 -17.85 -33.04 -10.05
C PRO A 549 -16.84 -32.67 -8.94
N LEU A 550 -17.18 -31.71 -8.10
CA LEU A 550 -16.37 -31.22 -6.98
C LEU A 550 -16.81 -31.89 -5.67
N ARG A 551 -15.83 -32.17 -4.81
CA ARG A 551 -16.08 -32.57 -3.42
C ARG A 551 -16.17 -31.31 -2.56
N ILE A 552 -17.41 -30.83 -2.31
CA ILE A 552 -17.66 -29.59 -1.54
C ILE A 552 -18.37 -29.90 -0.23
N HIS A 553 -17.87 -29.32 0.87
CA HIS A 553 -18.56 -29.20 2.14
C HIS A 553 -18.84 -27.73 2.43
N THR A 554 -20.11 -27.37 2.59
CA THR A 554 -20.49 -26.00 2.97
C THR A 554 -20.64 -25.93 4.49
N LEU A 555 -19.95 -24.98 5.11
CA LEU A 555 -20.08 -24.67 6.53
C LEU A 555 -20.69 -23.29 6.70
N VAL A 556 -21.83 -23.24 7.40
CA VAL A 556 -22.58 -22.00 7.67
C VAL A 556 -21.97 -21.32 8.90
N TYR A 557 -21.60 -20.06 8.76
CA TYR A 557 -20.97 -19.25 9.82
C TYR A 557 -21.85 -19.17 11.07
N GLU A 558 -23.14 -18.98 10.87
CA GLU A 558 -24.15 -18.86 11.95
C GLU A 558 -24.21 -20.14 12.78
N ASP A 559 -24.13 -21.30 12.14
CA ASP A 559 -24.13 -22.61 12.82
C ASP A 559 -22.79 -22.83 13.55
N LEU A 560 -21.66 -22.44 12.94
CA LEU A 560 -20.35 -22.53 13.58
C LEU A 560 -20.31 -21.71 14.87
N VAL A 561 -20.88 -20.51 14.86
CA VAL A 561 -20.93 -19.65 16.06
C VAL A 561 -21.91 -20.16 17.09
N ALA A 562 -23.07 -20.72 16.67
CA ALA A 562 -24.11 -21.18 17.56
C ALA A 562 -23.75 -22.50 18.25
N ALA A 563 -23.16 -23.45 17.51
CA ALA A 563 -22.88 -24.81 17.98
C ALA A 563 -21.60 -25.36 17.30
N PRO A 564 -20.40 -24.90 17.70
CA PRO A 564 -19.13 -25.20 17.01
C PRO A 564 -18.88 -26.70 16.83
N GLU A 565 -19.07 -27.50 17.87
CA GLU A 565 -18.82 -28.95 17.78
C GLU A 565 -19.77 -29.63 16.78
N GLN A 566 -21.03 -29.23 16.74
CA GLN A 566 -22.00 -29.82 15.81
C GLN A 566 -21.69 -29.42 14.36
N ALA A 567 -21.23 -28.21 14.14
CA ALA A 567 -20.85 -27.72 12.82
C ALA A 567 -19.54 -28.34 12.32
N LEU A 568 -18.56 -28.53 13.20
CA LEU A 568 -17.22 -29.02 12.83
C LEU A 568 -17.15 -30.54 12.64
N ARG A 569 -17.92 -31.36 13.39
CA ARG A 569 -17.84 -32.83 13.26
C ARG A 569 -18.04 -33.34 11.83
N PRO A 570 -19.10 -32.94 11.09
CA PRO A 570 -19.27 -33.38 9.69
C PRO A 570 -18.15 -32.89 8.78
N LEU A 571 -17.56 -31.73 9.07
CA LEU A 571 -16.44 -31.18 8.32
C LEU A 571 -15.17 -32.02 8.53
N ILE A 572 -14.86 -32.39 9.76
CA ILE A 572 -13.67 -33.22 10.10
C ILE A 572 -13.77 -34.58 9.44
N ASP A 573 -14.96 -35.20 9.50
CA ASP A 573 -15.24 -36.46 8.78
C ASP A 573 -15.06 -36.31 7.26
N PHE A 574 -15.55 -35.19 6.69
CA PHE A 574 -15.43 -34.89 5.25
C PHE A 574 -13.98 -34.77 4.76
N VAL A 575 -13.10 -34.17 5.57
CA VAL A 575 -11.67 -34.03 5.21
C VAL A 575 -10.84 -35.26 5.59
N GLY A 576 -11.45 -36.27 6.25
CA GLY A 576 -10.84 -37.53 6.59
C GLY A 576 -9.86 -37.44 7.77
N LEU A 577 -10.17 -36.61 8.75
CA LEU A 577 -9.42 -36.47 10.01
C LEU A 577 -10.21 -37.12 11.17
N GLU A 578 -9.49 -37.53 12.21
CA GLU A 578 -10.11 -37.95 13.45
C GLU A 578 -10.54 -36.73 14.27
N TRP A 579 -11.62 -36.88 15.02
CA TRP A 579 -12.09 -35.78 15.86
C TRP A 579 -11.16 -35.52 17.03
N ASP A 580 -10.66 -34.27 17.14
CA ASP A 580 -9.89 -33.83 18.29
C ASP A 580 -10.66 -32.72 19.05
N ARG A 581 -10.67 -32.79 20.38
CA ARG A 581 -11.33 -31.81 21.23
C ARG A 581 -10.62 -30.46 21.27
N ASP A 582 -9.32 -30.45 21.03
CA ASP A 582 -8.50 -29.22 21.03
C ASP A 582 -8.92 -28.27 19.90
N LEU A 583 -9.60 -28.78 18.86
CA LEU A 583 -10.28 -27.98 17.84
C LEU A 583 -11.22 -26.93 18.44
N LEU A 584 -11.86 -27.20 19.59
CA LEU A 584 -12.82 -26.26 20.20
C LEU A 584 -12.15 -25.10 20.95
N ASP A 585 -10.85 -25.19 21.23
CA ASP A 585 -10.10 -24.10 21.88
C ASP A 585 -9.45 -23.14 20.86
N HIS A 586 -10.32 -22.54 20.02
CA HIS A 586 -9.88 -21.58 19.01
C HIS A 586 -9.14 -20.38 19.61
N ARG A 587 -9.36 -20.03 20.88
CA ARG A 587 -8.71 -18.88 21.53
C ARG A 587 -7.23 -19.16 21.81
N SER A 588 -6.93 -20.32 22.41
CA SER A 588 -5.55 -20.75 22.63
C SER A 588 -4.82 -20.92 21.30
N THR A 589 -5.49 -21.49 20.28
CA THR A 589 -4.98 -21.60 18.92
C THR A 589 -4.66 -20.22 18.31
N ALA A 590 -5.58 -19.24 18.43
CA ALA A 590 -5.35 -17.88 17.93
C ALA A 590 -4.18 -17.19 18.63
N VAL A 591 -4.03 -17.38 19.95
CA VAL A 591 -2.92 -16.83 20.72
C VAL A 591 -1.59 -17.50 20.33
N ALA A 592 -1.57 -18.85 20.20
CA ALA A 592 -0.38 -19.61 19.80
C ALA A 592 0.08 -19.28 18.38
N ARG A 593 -0.86 -19.00 17.47
CA ARG A 593 -0.58 -18.58 16.09
C ARG A 593 0.17 -17.24 16.02
N GLY A 594 0.06 -16.41 17.05
CA GLY A 594 0.77 -15.12 17.14
C GLY A 594 0.10 -14.05 16.27
N ALA A 595 0.68 -13.72 15.13
CA ALA A 595 0.13 -12.71 14.24
C ALA A 595 -0.73 -13.34 13.15
N ILE A 596 -1.97 -12.88 13.01
CA ILE A 596 -2.89 -13.26 11.93
C ILE A 596 -2.97 -12.07 10.96
N GLY A 597 -2.70 -12.30 9.67
CA GLY A 597 -2.61 -11.27 8.65
C GLY A 597 -3.95 -10.63 8.24
N THR A 598 -5.07 -11.24 8.64
CA THR A 598 -6.40 -10.80 8.20
C THR A 598 -7.03 -9.76 9.14
N PRO A 599 -7.88 -8.87 8.61
CA PRO A 599 -8.64 -7.89 9.42
C PRO A 599 -9.57 -8.50 10.47
N SER A 600 -9.78 -9.82 10.44
CA SER A 600 -10.68 -10.55 11.35
C SER A 600 -10.02 -10.95 12.69
N TYR A 601 -8.71 -10.71 12.84
CA TYR A 601 -7.94 -11.22 13.98
C TYR A 601 -8.50 -10.79 15.35
N ASP A 602 -8.82 -9.51 15.50
CA ASP A 602 -9.38 -8.99 16.77
C ASP A 602 -10.63 -9.76 17.22
N GLN A 603 -11.40 -10.29 16.26
CA GLN A 603 -12.65 -11.02 16.53
C GLN A 603 -12.39 -12.49 16.87
N VAL A 604 -11.41 -13.13 16.24
CA VAL A 604 -11.11 -14.55 16.41
C VAL A 604 -10.41 -14.84 17.75
N ALA A 605 -9.65 -13.90 18.27
CA ALA A 605 -8.98 -14.02 19.57
C ALA A 605 -9.93 -13.83 20.78
N GLN A 606 -11.18 -13.41 20.53
CA GLN A 606 -12.21 -13.21 21.56
C GLN A 606 -13.13 -14.44 21.69
N ALA A 607 -13.97 -14.46 22.72
CA ALA A 607 -15.04 -15.43 22.82
C ALA A 607 -16.00 -15.32 21.63
N LEU A 608 -16.53 -16.46 21.18
CA LEU A 608 -17.51 -16.47 20.09
C LEU A 608 -18.67 -15.54 20.41
N SER A 609 -18.97 -14.65 19.47
CA SER A 609 -20.02 -13.65 19.63
C SER A 609 -21.09 -13.81 18.54
N LYS A 610 -22.35 -13.78 18.93
CA LYS A 610 -23.49 -13.75 18.01
C LYS A 610 -23.77 -12.35 17.45
N ALA A 611 -23.09 -11.31 17.94
CA ALA A 611 -23.32 -9.92 17.52
C ALA A 611 -23.17 -9.67 16.01
N PRO A 612 -22.30 -10.39 15.28
CA PRO A 612 -22.21 -10.25 13.83
C PRO A 612 -23.35 -10.91 13.02
N ILE A 613 -24.19 -11.73 13.66
CA ILE A 613 -25.30 -12.45 13.01
C ILE A 613 -26.51 -11.52 12.93
N GLY A 614 -27.04 -11.32 11.73
CA GLY A 614 -28.19 -10.45 11.49
C GLY A 614 -27.89 -8.95 11.72
N ARG A 615 -26.60 -8.59 11.83
CA ARG A 615 -26.18 -7.19 12.02
C ARG A 615 -26.72 -6.27 10.93
N TRP A 616 -26.84 -6.76 9.69
CA TRP A 616 -27.36 -6.04 8.55
C TRP A 616 -28.74 -5.41 8.77
N GLN A 617 -29.59 -6.01 9.64
CA GLN A 617 -30.93 -5.50 9.95
C GLN A 617 -30.89 -4.11 10.57
N ARG A 618 -29.84 -3.78 11.34
CA ARG A 618 -29.62 -2.42 11.90
C ARG A 618 -29.24 -1.40 10.84
N TYR A 619 -28.84 -1.88 9.67
CA TYR A 619 -28.41 -1.07 8.50
C TYR A 619 -29.37 -1.21 7.32
N GLU A 620 -30.59 -1.70 7.54
CA GLU A 620 -31.56 -1.98 6.47
C GLU A 620 -31.82 -0.74 5.60
N ALA A 621 -31.95 0.43 6.22
CA ALA A 621 -32.16 1.70 5.52
C ALA A 621 -30.96 2.05 4.61
N GLN A 622 -29.73 1.88 5.10
CA GLN A 622 -28.51 2.18 4.34
C GLN A 622 -28.27 1.14 3.23
N LEU A 623 -28.69 -0.10 3.43
CA LEU A 623 -28.58 -1.19 2.46
C LEU A 623 -29.70 -1.22 1.43
N ALA A 624 -30.74 -0.37 1.55
CA ALA A 624 -31.97 -0.43 0.74
C ALA A 624 -31.71 -0.52 -0.77
N SER A 625 -30.68 0.16 -1.28
CA SER A 625 -30.31 0.13 -2.71
C SER A 625 -29.76 -1.20 -3.20
N VAL A 626 -29.19 -2.02 -2.31
CA VAL A 626 -28.53 -3.30 -2.63
C VAL A 626 -29.30 -4.53 -2.19
N LEU A 627 -30.32 -4.38 -1.31
CA LEU A 627 -31.17 -5.48 -0.88
C LEU A 627 -31.82 -6.25 -2.06
N PRO A 628 -32.27 -5.59 -3.16
CA PRO A 628 -32.81 -6.31 -4.31
C PRO A 628 -31.83 -7.28 -4.97
N THR A 629 -30.53 -7.02 -4.85
CA THR A 629 -29.45 -7.91 -5.34
C THR A 629 -29.15 -9.02 -4.34
N LEU A 630 -29.14 -8.73 -3.04
CA LEU A 630 -28.65 -9.65 -2.01
C LEU A 630 -29.72 -10.60 -1.45
N LEU A 631 -30.97 -10.15 -1.29
CA LEU A 631 -32.04 -11.00 -0.73
C LEU A 631 -32.37 -12.24 -1.56
N PRO A 632 -32.37 -12.22 -2.92
CA PRO A 632 -32.52 -13.44 -3.71
C PRO A 632 -31.43 -14.48 -3.42
N TRP A 633 -30.19 -14.02 -3.16
CA TRP A 633 -29.10 -14.91 -2.73
C TRP A 633 -29.35 -15.47 -1.33
N ALA A 634 -29.86 -14.68 -0.39
CA ALA A 634 -30.22 -15.16 0.96
C ALA A 634 -31.23 -16.32 0.85
N GLN A 635 -32.30 -16.14 0.08
CA GLN A 635 -33.29 -17.19 -0.16
C GLN A 635 -32.68 -18.44 -0.83
N ARG A 636 -31.83 -18.26 -1.86
CA ARG A 636 -31.17 -19.38 -2.55
C ARG A 636 -30.22 -20.16 -1.65
N LEU A 637 -29.60 -19.50 -0.68
CA LEU A 637 -28.66 -20.09 0.29
C LEU A 637 -29.34 -20.62 1.55
N GLY A 638 -30.68 -20.51 1.68
CA GLY A 638 -31.44 -21.09 2.77
C GLY A 638 -31.61 -20.22 4.03
N TYR A 639 -31.42 -18.87 3.88
CA TYR A 639 -31.67 -17.89 4.95
C TYR A 639 -33.08 -17.35 4.97
#